data_7b89707a7d8d2a1bd12232ced1d130e9
#
_entry.id   7b89707a7d8d2a1bd12232ced1d130e9
#
_cell.length_a   1.000
_cell.length_b   1.000
_cell.length_c   1.000
_cell.angle_alpha   90.00
_cell.angle_beta   90.00
_cell.angle_gamma   90.00
#
_symmetry.space_group_name_H-M   'P 1'
#
loop_
_entity.id
_entity.type
_entity.pdbx_description
1 polymer ?
#
loop_
_entity_poly.entity_id
_entity_poly.type
_entity_poly.pdbx_seq_one_letter_code
_entity_poly.pdbx_strand_id
1 'polypeptide(L)'
;MRSTHTLGPGPHLGGHEINSYREINSYRDVRPANLVAFARYVTKFTFCSRERQCATHVAPQVGGDTHALVALTGRLRKNASYTSANGSGLSGPSEVLRHRTNRRDGVVGMTEDMDRTAEGARLRDADVLGVPWRRFGPYLSERQWGTVREDYSQNGDAWNYFTHDQARSRTYRWGEDGIAGISDDRQFLCVALALWNGKDPILKERMFGLTNSEGNHGEDVKEYYFYVDNTPTHSYMRYLYKYPQAAYPYDDLVSTNRKRSKTEFEYELINTGVFDEDRYFDVEVEYAKADPEDILMAVTVHNRGPEAAEIHVLPTVWYRNTWWDGLTERPTLESDQSGRILAKHHVLGDWVVTASEGATWLFTENETNAARLFGGNNLTPFVKDGIHDFVVDGRSDAVNPAGIGTKAAAHHTLIVPAGQSQRVIVRLQRVDVAVDVAVAATESLGANFDDVLELRRQEADQFYAALTPAELSADSASVMRQALAGMLWSKQFYHFDVDLWLQEHQAHPLRAPTRDLRNRQWFHMLNGDIISMPDKWEYPWYAAWDLAFHCVPLSMVDPAFTRNQIELMLSDVYLHPNGQIPAYEWNFGDVNPPVHAWATLFAYHAAPHEHGGSDIDFLRNAFKKLLLNFTWWVNRKDPSGRNLFEGGFLGLDNIGVFDRSAPLPTGGQLEQADGTAWMALFSQNMLELAIELATVDPSYEDLALKFVQHFFQIAGAMDRVGETPDEMWDEEDGFFYDVLRLPDGTATRLRIRSMVGLIPLCAVAVISPETLEQFPSLTARVRSYLERNRDLLVNLADPQRPGVNGHRILSVLNEEKLRRVLNRMLDEERFLSPHGVRSLSRSHLDEPYVFTVEDHRYEVGYLPAESDTGMFGGNSNWRGPVWFPINLLIIRALLQYYKYYGDSFTIECPTGSGHEMTLFEVAKDLADRLISIFLRNEDGDRPVYGGTEKFQQDPHWRDLVSFHEYFHGDNGAGVGASHQTGWTGTVARLIQLFGEATPDDALHAPGGFLAYHPHQSAAASPT
;
A
#
# COMPACT_ATOMS: atom_id res chain seq x y z
N MET A 1 -55.24 24.58 23.33
CA MET A 1 -55.85 23.73 24.37
C MET A 1 -54.84 22.73 24.81
N ARG A 2 -54.63 22.65 26.10
CA ARG A 2 -53.62 21.79 26.77
C ARG A 2 -53.99 20.31 26.64
N SER A 3 -52.94 19.44 26.44
CA SER A 3 -52.87 18.21 27.21
C SER A 3 -51.43 17.73 27.29
N THR A 4 -50.94 17.75 28.49
CA THR A 4 -49.69 17.23 29.02
C THR A 4 -49.76 15.69 29.05
N HIS A 5 -48.72 15.01 28.55
CA HIS A 5 -48.40 13.67 29.02
C HIS A 5 -46.93 13.60 29.40
N THR A 6 -46.77 13.49 30.71
CA THR A 6 -45.54 13.14 31.40
C THR A 6 -45.11 11.72 31.07
N LEU A 7 -43.89 11.54 30.53
CA LEU A 7 -43.18 10.26 30.50
C LEU A 7 -42.20 10.23 31.68
N GLY A 8 -42.32 9.18 32.48
CA GLY A 8 -41.48 8.89 33.62
C GLY A 8 -40.08 8.38 33.21
N PRO A 9 -39.10 8.36 34.11
CA PRO A 9 -37.71 8.07 33.78
C PRO A 9 -37.50 6.61 33.50
N GLY A 10 -36.83 6.31 32.37
CA GLY A 10 -36.30 4.98 32.04
C GLY A 10 -35.09 4.63 32.91
N PRO A 11 -34.74 3.37 33.01
CA PRO A 11 -33.75 2.88 33.99
C PRO A 11 -32.32 3.25 33.63
N HIS A 12 -31.58 3.65 34.64
CA HIS A 12 -30.13 3.80 34.65
C HIS A 12 -29.45 2.50 34.22
N LEU A 13 -28.69 2.53 33.12
CA LEU A 13 -27.65 1.56 32.86
C LEU A 13 -26.44 1.93 33.74
N GLY A 14 -26.32 1.20 34.84
CA GLY A 14 -25.16 1.30 35.73
C GLY A 14 -24.02 0.43 35.23
N GLY A 15 -22.87 1.03 35.27
CA GLY A 15 -21.49 0.53 35.43
C GLY A 15 -21.20 -0.96 35.27
N HIS A 16 -20.62 -1.34 34.15
CA HIS A 16 -19.92 -2.61 33.97
C HIS A 16 -18.51 -2.44 33.38
N GLU A 17 -17.83 -1.34 33.63
CA GLU A 17 -16.51 -1.05 33.04
C GLU A 17 -15.30 -1.31 33.95
N ILE A 18 -15.42 -1.95 35.10
CA ILE A 18 -14.26 -2.10 36.03
C ILE A 18 -13.75 -3.54 36.21
N ASN A 19 -14.32 -4.56 35.57
CA ASN A 19 -13.93 -5.93 35.90
C ASN A 19 -12.92 -6.63 34.97
N SER A 20 -12.56 -6.06 33.81
CA SER A 20 -11.61 -6.72 32.92
C SER A 20 -10.12 -6.54 33.31
N TYR A 21 -9.81 -5.55 34.12
CA TYR A 21 -8.42 -5.28 34.53
C TYR A 21 -7.92 -6.01 35.78
N ARG A 22 -8.78 -6.74 36.48
CA ARG A 22 -8.35 -7.52 37.67
C ARG A 22 -7.72 -8.89 37.34
N GLU A 23 -7.93 -9.40 36.15
CA GLU A 23 -7.41 -10.74 35.79
C GLU A 23 -5.94 -10.73 35.33
N ILE A 24 -5.42 -9.61 34.82
CA ILE A 24 -4.00 -9.52 34.38
C ILE A 24 -3.00 -9.53 35.56
N ASN A 25 -3.45 -9.20 36.78
CA ASN A 25 -2.63 -9.23 37.98
C ASN A 25 -2.60 -10.57 38.75
N SER A 26 -3.29 -11.61 38.29
CA SER A 26 -3.33 -12.91 38.98
C SER A 26 -2.19 -13.88 38.63
N TYR A 27 -1.27 -13.50 37.73
CA TYR A 27 -0.13 -14.33 37.32
C TYR A 27 1.11 -14.24 38.24
N ARG A 28 1.00 -13.64 39.42
CA ARG A 28 2.13 -13.52 40.37
C ARG A 28 2.48 -14.80 41.18
N ASP A 29 1.77 -15.91 41.02
CA ASP A 29 1.96 -17.12 41.83
C ASP A 29 2.33 -18.38 41.02
N VAL A 30 3.03 -18.28 39.92
CA VAL A 30 3.62 -19.45 39.25
C VAL A 30 5.08 -19.62 39.73
N ARG A 31 5.33 -20.69 40.47
CA ARG A 31 6.63 -21.01 41.03
C ARG A 31 7.71 -21.23 39.94
N PRO A 32 8.98 -20.84 40.17
CA PRO A 32 10.04 -20.83 39.17
C PRO A 32 10.36 -22.19 38.49
N ALA A 33 9.84 -23.30 38.98
CA ALA A 33 10.14 -24.62 38.42
C ALA A 33 9.45 -24.93 37.07
N ASN A 34 8.36 -24.24 36.73
CA ASN A 34 7.62 -24.47 35.49
C ASN A 34 8.11 -23.57 34.32
N LEU A 35 8.72 -22.44 34.62
CA LEU A 35 9.27 -21.53 33.61
C LEU A 35 10.50 -22.11 32.88
N VAL A 36 11.32 -22.93 33.58
CA VAL A 36 12.49 -23.58 32.96
C VAL A 36 12.10 -24.67 31.94
N ALA A 37 10.94 -25.30 32.14
CA ALA A 37 10.41 -26.28 31.19
C ALA A 37 9.86 -25.62 29.92
N PHE A 38 9.25 -24.43 30.02
CA PHE A 38 8.72 -23.67 28.92
C PHE A 38 9.83 -23.02 28.06
N ALA A 39 10.84 -22.41 28.69
CA ALA A 39 11.99 -21.85 27.98
C ALA A 39 12.80 -22.93 27.23
N ARG A 40 12.86 -24.15 27.74
CA ARG A 40 13.48 -25.29 27.01
C ARG A 40 12.64 -25.79 25.83
N TYR A 41 11.36 -25.53 25.83
CA TYR A 41 10.46 -25.90 24.71
C TYR A 41 10.55 -24.89 23.57
N VAL A 42 10.56 -23.61 23.88
CA VAL A 42 10.66 -22.52 22.87
C VAL A 42 12.04 -22.49 22.21
N THR A 43 13.12 -22.66 22.97
CA THR A 43 14.48 -22.71 22.40
C THR A 43 14.69 -23.93 21.48
N LYS A 44 13.93 -25.00 21.66
CA LYS A 44 13.96 -26.15 20.74
C LYS A 44 13.15 -25.90 19.44
N PHE A 45 12.15 -25.03 19.45
CA PHE A 45 11.35 -24.74 18.26
C PHE A 45 11.99 -23.70 17.35
N THR A 46 12.65 -22.69 17.90
CA THR A 46 13.31 -21.62 17.11
C THR A 46 14.54 -22.14 16.33
N PHE A 47 15.14 -23.26 16.73
CA PHE A 47 16.22 -23.90 15.98
C PHE A 47 15.75 -25.00 15.01
N CYS A 48 14.46 -25.38 15.04
CA CYS A 48 13.91 -26.48 14.23
C CYS A 48 13.16 -26.02 12.96
N SER A 49 12.96 -24.72 12.76
CA SER A 49 12.26 -24.19 11.58
C SER A 49 13.11 -24.07 10.32
N ARG A 50 14.41 -24.42 10.38
CA ARG A 50 15.27 -24.44 9.18
C ARG A 50 15.79 -25.81 8.71
N GLU A 51 15.60 -26.89 9.47
CA GLU A 51 15.95 -28.24 8.97
C GLU A 51 15.15 -29.31 9.72
N ARG A 52 14.01 -29.70 9.21
CA ARG A 52 13.44 -31.07 9.20
C ARG A 52 11.92 -31.04 9.13
N GLN A 53 11.41 -31.22 7.97
CA GLN A 53 10.12 -31.85 7.82
C GLN A 53 10.30 -33.26 7.28
N CYS A 54 9.43 -34.14 7.78
CA CYS A 54 9.14 -35.51 7.37
C CYS A 54 10.05 -36.58 7.98
N ALA A 55 9.56 -37.14 9.06
CA ALA A 55 9.31 -38.57 9.21
C ALA A 55 8.86 -38.87 10.63
N THR A 56 7.60 -39.11 10.80
CA THR A 56 7.09 -40.23 11.63
C THR A 56 5.58 -40.24 11.60
N HIS A 57 5.01 -41.19 10.99
CA HIS A 57 4.04 -42.19 11.40
C HIS A 57 3.24 -42.66 10.20
N VAL A 58 3.56 -43.80 9.73
CA VAL A 58 2.70 -44.97 9.50
C VAL A 58 3.58 -46.11 8.94
N ALA A 59 3.78 -47.13 9.68
CA ALA A 59 4.14 -48.44 9.15
C ALA A 59 2.84 -49.32 9.17
N PRO A 60 2.69 -50.38 8.36
CA PRO A 60 3.70 -51.36 8.09
C PRO A 60 3.78 -51.93 6.67
N GLN A 61 4.97 -52.56 6.40
CA GLN A 61 5.25 -53.67 5.53
C GLN A 61 4.97 -53.58 3.99
N VAL A 62 6.04 -53.49 3.23
CA VAL A 62 6.50 -54.58 2.31
C VAL A 62 7.91 -54.19 1.83
N GLY A 63 8.82 -55.20 1.80
CA GLY A 63 10.26 -55.04 1.53
C GLY A 63 10.65 -54.82 0.08
N GLY A 64 11.83 -54.31 -0.10
CA GLY A 64 12.58 -54.28 -1.36
C GLY A 64 13.35 -52.98 -1.60
N ASP A 65 14.66 -53.13 -1.59
CA ASP A 65 15.68 -52.24 -2.18
C ASP A 65 16.09 -50.94 -1.44
N THR A 66 17.04 -51.14 -0.53
CA THR A 66 17.77 -50.09 0.24
C THR A 66 19.03 -49.56 -0.46
N HIS A 67 19.23 -49.69 -1.74
CA HIS A 67 20.47 -49.28 -2.40
C HIS A 67 20.45 -48.00 -3.26
N ALA A 68 19.32 -47.36 -3.41
CA ALA A 68 19.19 -46.13 -4.25
C ALA A 68 19.24 -44.79 -3.46
N LEU A 69 19.10 -44.82 -2.12
CA LEU A 69 19.02 -43.58 -1.31
C LEU A 69 20.35 -43.05 -0.78
N VAL A 70 21.44 -43.83 -0.89
CA VAL A 70 22.76 -43.42 -0.37
C VAL A 70 23.59 -42.62 -1.38
N ALA A 71 23.19 -42.60 -2.65
CA ALA A 71 23.92 -41.87 -3.70
C ALA A 71 23.55 -40.37 -3.84
N LEU A 72 22.45 -39.92 -3.25
CA LEU A 72 22.04 -38.52 -3.36
C LEU A 72 22.51 -37.62 -2.20
N THR A 73 22.90 -38.21 -1.05
CA THR A 73 23.39 -37.42 0.11
C THR A 73 24.90 -37.14 0.03
N GLY A 74 25.61 -37.70 -0.92
CA GLY A 74 27.06 -37.52 -1.11
C GLY A 74 27.48 -36.30 -1.93
N ARG A 75 26.56 -35.60 -2.59
CA ARG A 75 26.89 -34.44 -3.46
C ARG A 75 26.60 -33.05 -2.85
N LEU A 76 26.00 -32.98 -1.67
CA LEU A 76 25.68 -31.69 -1.00
C LEU A 76 26.65 -31.34 0.17
N ARG A 77 27.73 -32.08 0.35
CA ARG A 77 28.70 -31.83 1.43
C ARG A 77 30.09 -31.31 0.97
N LYS A 78 30.21 -30.69 -0.20
CA LYS A 78 31.50 -30.20 -0.70
C LYS A 78 31.66 -28.70 -0.87
N ASN A 79 30.78 -27.87 -0.39
CA ASN A 79 30.93 -26.40 -0.45
C ASN A 79 30.68 -25.67 0.88
N ALA A 80 31.26 -26.18 1.98
CA ALA A 80 31.31 -25.40 3.21
C ALA A 80 32.57 -25.79 3.98
N SER A 81 33.69 -25.21 3.60
CA SER A 81 34.88 -25.11 4.47
C SER A 81 35.80 -24.01 3.95
N TYR A 82 35.71 -22.83 4.52
CA TYR A 82 36.82 -21.88 4.59
C TYR A 82 37.07 -21.55 6.05
N THR A 83 38.13 -22.18 6.56
CA THR A 83 38.77 -21.80 7.82
C THR A 83 40.01 -21.00 7.51
N SER A 84 40.20 -19.98 8.33
CA SER A 84 41.35 -19.09 8.46
C SER A 84 42.72 -19.73 8.32
N ALA A 85 43.67 -19.06 7.68
CA ALA A 85 45.10 -19.11 7.97
C ALA A 85 45.74 -17.75 7.73
N ASN A 86 46.41 -17.24 8.77
CA ASN A 86 47.28 -16.06 8.80
C ASN A 86 48.54 -16.25 7.96
N GLY A 87 49.06 -15.12 7.44
CA GLY A 87 50.47 -15.08 7.05
C GLY A 87 50.83 -13.95 6.05
N SER A 88 51.19 -12.83 6.60
CA SER A 88 52.19 -11.80 6.20
C SER A 88 52.83 -11.82 4.80
N GLY A 89 52.89 -10.63 4.18
CA GLY A 89 53.93 -10.29 3.19
C GLY A 89 53.52 -9.27 2.10
N LEU A 90 54.06 -8.08 2.22
CA LEU A 90 54.03 -6.92 1.32
C LEU A 90 54.30 -7.17 -0.14
N SER A 91 53.60 -6.54 -1.05
CA SER A 91 54.08 -5.60 -2.12
C SER A 91 53.03 -5.39 -3.22
N GLY A 92 52.74 -4.14 -3.50
CA GLY A 92 52.39 -3.39 -4.67
C GLY A 92 51.29 -3.86 -5.68
N PRO A 93 50.35 -3.00 -6.05
CA PRO A 93 49.33 -3.30 -7.05
C PRO A 93 49.82 -2.85 -8.45
N SER A 94 49.82 -3.75 -9.43
CA SER A 94 49.53 -3.44 -10.84
C SER A 94 49.63 -4.71 -11.70
N GLU A 95 48.71 -4.83 -12.66
CA GLU A 95 48.75 -5.77 -13.78
C GLU A 95 48.10 -7.17 -13.66
N VAL A 96 46.92 -7.31 -13.01
CA VAL A 96 46.06 -8.49 -13.29
C VAL A 96 44.58 -8.12 -13.45
N LEU A 97 44.28 -6.92 -13.89
CA LEU A 97 42.88 -6.47 -14.09
C LEU A 97 42.62 -6.03 -15.56
N ARG A 98 43.05 -6.84 -16.55
CA ARG A 98 42.70 -6.61 -17.97
C ARG A 98 42.42 -7.88 -18.77
N HIS A 99 41.65 -8.82 -18.27
CA HIS A 99 41.02 -9.87 -19.11
C HIS A 99 39.87 -10.57 -18.36
N ARG A 100 38.87 -9.82 -17.92
CA ARG A 100 37.53 -10.35 -17.63
C ARG A 100 36.49 -9.24 -17.76
N THR A 101 36.44 -8.64 -18.93
CA THR A 101 35.33 -7.76 -19.33
C THR A 101 34.68 -8.39 -20.55
N ASN A 102 33.63 -9.15 -20.30
CA ASN A 102 32.46 -9.37 -21.14
C ASN A 102 31.55 -10.45 -20.48
N ARG A 103 31.06 -10.19 -19.30
CA ARG A 103 29.76 -10.65 -18.85
C ARG A 103 29.14 -9.43 -18.21
N ARG A 104 28.32 -8.73 -18.98
CA ARG A 104 27.36 -7.78 -18.44
C ARG A 104 26.28 -8.64 -17.76
N ASP A 105 26.42 -8.87 -16.48
CA ASP A 105 25.32 -9.32 -15.66
C ASP A 105 24.40 -8.11 -15.48
N GLY A 106 23.38 -8.01 -16.34
CA GLY A 106 22.40 -6.91 -16.33
C GLY A 106 21.54 -6.97 -15.08
N VAL A 107 21.16 -5.80 -14.58
CA VAL A 107 20.22 -5.62 -13.49
C VAL A 107 18.80 -5.75 -14.02
N VAL A 108 17.99 -6.39 -13.23
CA VAL A 108 16.58 -6.62 -13.51
C VAL A 108 15.80 -5.31 -13.38
N GLY A 109 15.27 -4.78 -14.47
CA GLY A 109 14.13 -3.87 -14.42
C GLY A 109 14.35 -2.39 -14.64
N MET A 110 15.54 -1.90 -14.91
CA MET A 110 15.79 -0.47 -15.13
C MET A 110 16.14 -0.16 -16.59
N THR A 111 15.85 1.07 -17.03
CA THR A 111 16.36 1.52 -18.34
C THR A 111 17.89 1.62 -18.31
N GLU A 112 18.57 1.50 -19.46
CA GLU A 112 20.04 1.63 -19.51
C GLU A 112 20.54 2.96 -18.94
N ASP A 113 19.75 4.02 -19.05
CA ASP A 113 20.11 5.34 -18.54
C ASP A 113 19.98 5.44 -17.02
N MET A 114 18.96 4.84 -16.43
CA MET A 114 18.83 4.73 -14.95
C MET A 114 19.96 3.88 -14.38
N ASP A 115 20.30 2.76 -15.02
CA ASP A 115 21.42 1.90 -14.64
C ASP A 115 22.78 2.62 -14.59
N ARG A 116 22.95 3.66 -15.39
CA ARG A 116 24.19 4.47 -15.42
C ARG A 116 24.26 5.49 -14.30
N THR A 117 23.15 5.75 -13.60
CA THR A 117 23.13 6.70 -12.47
C THR A 117 23.79 6.10 -11.22
N ALA A 118 24.17 6.96 -10.27
CA ALA A 118 24.72 6.51 -8.99
C ALA A 118 23.67 5.74 -8.16
N GLU A 119 22.40 6.16 -8.21
CA GLU A 119 21.31 5.45 -7.54
C GLU A 119 21.04 4.09 -8.18
N GLY A 120 21.07 3.97 -9.51
CA GLY A 120 21.01 2.70 -10.21
C GLY A 120 22.16 1.77 -9.84
N ALA A 121 23.36 2.31 -9.61
CA ALA A 121 24.49 1.51 -9.10
C ALA A 121 24.21 0.96 -7.69
N ARG A 122 23.61 1.78 -6.78
CA ARG A 122 23.24 1.35 -5.43
C ARG A 122 22.14 0.27 -5.44
N LEU A 123 21.18 0.38 -6.35
CA LEU A 123 20.16 -0.66 -6.54
C LEU A 123 20.82 -1.98 -6.95
N ARG A 124 21.76 -1.96 -7.92
CA ARG A 124 22.51 -3.16 -8.28
C ARG A 124 23.32 -3.73 -7.12
N ASP A 125 23.98 -2.87 -6.33
CA ASP A 125 24.72 -3.30 -5.16
C ASP A 125 23.79 -3.99 -4.13
N ALA A 126 22.59 -3.43 -3.94
CA ALA A 126 21.59 -4.00 -3.05
C ALA A 126 21.05 -5.35 -3.56
N ASP A 127 20.66 -5.42 -4.83
CA ASP A 127 19.94 -6.57 -5.40
C ASP A 127 20.87 -7.73 -5.77
N VAL A 128 22.07 -7.42 -6.28
CA VAL A 128 23.00 -8.43 -6.79
C VAL A 128 24.11 -8.77 -5.79
N LEU A 129 24.63 -7.76 -5.09
CA LEU A 129 25.75 -7.96 -4.16
C LEU A 129 25.30 -8.09 -2.70
N GLY A 130 24.02 -7.80 -2.40
CA GLY A 130 23.47 -7.86 -1.05
C GLY A 130 23.99 -6.75 -0.14
N VAL A 131 24.47 -5.64 -0.67
CA VAL A 131 24.84 -4.47 0.11
C VAL A 131 23.59 -3.88 0.77
N PRO A 132 23.57 -3.64 2.08
CA PRO A 132 22.33 -3.35 2.82
C PRO A 132 21.86 -1.90 2.66
N TRP A 133 21.81 -1.37 1.43
CA TRP A 133 21.36 0.00 1.15
C TRP A 133 19.92 0.26 1.65
N ARG A 134 19.04 -0.75 1.60
CA ARG A 134 17.64 -0.65 2.06
C ARG A 134 17.45 -1.00 3.55
N ARG A 135 18.53 -1.24 4.31
CA ARG A 135 18.42 -1.57 5.75
C ARG A 135 17.70 -0.48 6.53
N PHE A 136 18.04 0.78 6.33
CA PHE A 136 17.33 1.92 6.89
C PHE A 136 16.47 2.58 5.83
N GLY A 137 15.23 2.91 6.20
CA GLY A 137 14.29 3.57 5.34
C GLY A 137 13.09 4.13 6.12
N PRO A 138 12.10 4.71 5.45
CA PRO A 138 10.96 5.38 6.08
C PRO A 138 9.94 4.36 6.60
N TYR A 139 10.36 3.42 7.46
CA TYR A 139 9.57 2.26 7.84
C TYR A 139 8.69 2.49 9.08
N LEU A 140 8.59 3.71 9.59
CA LEU A 140 7.65 4.12 10.63
C LEU A 140 6.35 4.61 10.03
N SER A 141 5.23 4.45 10.76
CA SER A 141 3.97 5.12 10.44
C SER A 141 3.94 6.56 10.97
N GLU A 142 3.06 7.39 10.43
CA GLU A 142 2.78 8.71 10.98
C GLU A 142 1.86 8.63 12.23
N ARG A 143 1.07 7.57 12.32
CA ARG A 143 0.29 7.15 13.48
C ARG A 143 0.16 5.63 13.53
N GLN A 144 0.43 5.00 14.69
CA GLN A 144 0.33 3.55 14.86
C GLN A 144 -1.08 3.11 15.27
N TRP A 145 -1.95 2.93 14.28
CA TRP A 145 -3.26 2.33 14.44
C TRP A 145 -3.23 0.80 14.47
N GLY A 146 -2.29 0.17 13.76
CA GLY A 146 -2.16 -1.28 13.68
C GLY A 146 -2.06 -1.94 15.03
N THR A 147 -1.21 -1.45 15.93
CA THR A 147 -1.10 -1.95 17.31
C THR A 147 -2.43 -1.86 18.06
N VAL A 148 -3.11 -0.73 17.96
CA VAL A 148 -4.41 -0.52 18.63
C VAL A 148 -5.44 -1.50 18.09
N ARG A 149 -5.49 -1.64 16.79
CA ARG A 149 -6.43 -2.42 16.06
C ARG A 149 -6.33 -3.91 16.41
N GLU A 150 -5.11 -4.44 16.46
CA GLU A 150 -4.86 -5.85 16.65
C GLU A 150 -4.76 -6.25 18.13
N ASP A 151 -4.10 -5.48 18.96
CA ASP A 151 -3.91 -5.82 20.37
C ASP A 151 -5.12 -5.49 21.25
N TYR A 152 -5.80 -4.39 21.00
CA TYR A 152 -6.74 -3.84 21.96
C TYR A 152 -8.19 -3.92 21.52
N SER A 153 -8.45 -3.95 20.23
CA SER A 153 -9.80 -3.89 19.68
C SER A 153 -10.37 -5.28 19.41
N GLN A 154 -10.85 -5.96 20.44
CA GLN A 154 -11.50 -7.29 20.30
C GLN A 154 -12.79 -7.26 19.48
N ASN A 155 -13.48 -6.13 19.49
CA ASN A 155 -14.80 -5.93 18.86
C ASN A 155 -14.72 -5.17 17.54
N GLY A 156 -13.54 -4.78 17.06
CA GLY A 156 -13.39 -4.04 15.82
C GLY A 156 -13.39 -2.52 15.96
N ASP A 157 -13.41 -1.96 17.17
CA ASP A 157 -13.42 -0.52 17.39
C ASP A 157 -12.02 0.01 17.74
N ALA A 158 -11.10 -0.10 16.78
CA ALA A 158 -9.70 0.29 16.97
C ALA A 158 -9.53 1.81 17.13
N TRP A 159 -10.25 2.57 16.31
CA TRP A 159 -10.12 4.02 16.22
C TRP A 159 -10.48 4.76 17.51
N ASN A 160 -11.39 4.20 18.32
CA ASN A 160 -11.87 4.79 19.56
C ASN A 160 -11.16 4.24 20.81
N TYR A 161 -10.20 3.34 20.65
CA TYR A 161 -9.61 2.64 21.80
C TYR A 161 -8.80 3.56 22.70
N PHE A 162 -8.02 4.49 22.13
CA PHE A 162 -7.34 5.54 22.89
C PHE A 162 -7.14 6.82 22.08
N THR A 163 -7.15 7.95 22.78
CA THR A 163 -7.02 9.28 22.17
C THR A 163 -5.59 9.59 21.74
N HIS A 164 -5.42 10.63 20.91
CA HIS A 164 -4.11 11.17 20.55
C HIS A 164 -3.27 11.54 21.79
N ASP A 165 -3.87 12.16 22.80
CA ASP A 165 -3.20 12.51 24.04
C ASP A 165 -2.69 11.28 24.80
N GLN A 166 -3.44 10.18 24.81
CA GLN A 166 -3.00 8.91 25.43
C GLN A 166 -1.87 8.22 24.64
N ALA A 167 -1.78 8.44 23.34
CA ALA A 167 -0.76 7.82 22.46
C ALA A 167 0.67 8.19 22.88
N ARG A 168 0.91 9.41 23.39
CA ARG A 168 2.23 9.84 23.89
C ARG A 168 2.73 9.02 25.08
N SER A 169 1.81 8.45 25.86
CA SER A 169 2.11 7.73 27.11
C SER A 169 2.12 6.22 26.94
N ARG A 170 1.69 5.71 25.78
CA ARG A 170 1.49 4.30 25.50
C ARG A 170 2.60 3.77 24.60
N THR A 171 3.24 2.69 25.01
CA THR A 171 4.20 1.95 24.20
C THR A 171 3.45 0.96 23.31
N TYR A 172 3.82 0.89 22.05
CA TYR A 172 3.24 -0.04 21.08
C TYR A 172 4.01 -1.35 21.07
N ARG A 173 3.35 -2.40 20.64
CA ARG A 173 3.89 -3.75 20.56
C ARG A 173 4.36 -4.12 19.17
N TRP A 174 3.50 -3.83 18.18
CA TRP A 174 3.67 -4.32 16.82
C TRP A 174 4.36 -3.34 15.87
N GLY A 175 4.54 -2.11 16.28
CA GLY A 175 5.17 -1.09 15.45
C GLY A 175 5.45 0.18 16.24
N GLU A 176 5.95 1.19 15.55
CA GLU A 176 6.25 2.53 16.10
C GLU A 176 5.76 3.61 15.16
N ASP A 177 5.54 4.81 15.68
CA ASP A 177 5.16 6.01 14.93
C ASP A 177 6.12 7.17 15.19
N GLY A 178 6.23 8.10 14.20
CA GLY A 178 7.05 9.30 14.36
C GLY A 178 7.11 10.15 13.10
N ILE A 179 7.15 11.48 13.28
CA ILE A 179 7.18 12.46 12.19
C ILE A 179 8.47 12.32 11.39
N ALA A 180 8.38 12.23 10.07
CA ALA A 180 9.50 12.00 9.17
C ALA A 180 10.36 10.80 9.60
N GLY A 181 9.73 9.75 10.14
CA GLY A 181 10.40 8.68 10.84
C GLY A 181 11.12 7.70 9.90
N ILE A 182 12.30 7.25 10.34
CA ILE A 182 13.05 6.16 9.71
C ILE A 182 13.40 5.07 10.74
N SER A 183 13.61 3.85 10.27
CA SER A 183 14.13 2.76 11.10
C SER A 183 14.93 1.76 10.27
N ASP A 184 15.60 0.83 10.96
CA ASP A 184 16.07 -0.38 10.28
C ASP A 184 14.89 -1.25 9.81
N ASP A 185 15.18 -2.22 8.94
CA ASP A 185 14.22 -3.10 8.26
C ASP A 185 13.44 -4.05 9.19
N ARG A 186 13.72 -4.04 10.49
CA ARG A 186 13.00 -4.75 11.55
C ARG A 186 12.43 -3.81 12.61
N GLN A 187 12.59 -2.53 12.40
CA GLN A 187 12.13 -1.49 13.32
C GLN A 187 12.66 -1.69 14.76
N PHE A 188 13.93 -2.12 14.89
CA PHE A 188 14.59 -2.17 16.19
C PHE A 188 15.00 -0.78 16.65
N LEU A 189 15.77 -0.05 15.82
CA LEU A 189 16.23 1.30 16.09
C LEU A 189 15.47 2.30 15.22
N CYS A 190 14.74 3.18 15.89
CA CYS A 190 13.89 4.20 15.27
C CYS A 190 14.49 5.59 15.46
N VAL A 191 14.35 6.42 14.44
CA VAL A 191 14.73 7.85 14.47
C VAL A 191 13.58 8.65 13.88
N ALA A 192 13.14 9.69 14.58
CA ALA A 192 12.11 10.61 14.08
C ALA A 192 12.27 11.99 14.71
N LEU A 193 11.41 12.92 14.32
CA LEU A 193 11.41 14.29 14.79
C LEU A 193 10.29 14.51 15.81
N ALA A 194 10.62 15.15 16.93
CA ALA A 194 9.63 15.78 17.81
C ALA A 194 9.80 17.29 17.81
N LEU A 195 8.70 18.03 17.95
CA LEU A 195 8.65 19.50 17.88
C LEU A 195 7.79 20.08 19.00
N TRP A 196 8.15 21.32 19.43
CA TRP A 196 7.31 22.10 20.30
C TRP A 196 7.47 23.61 20.02
N ASN A 197 6.36 24.29 19.83
CA ASN A 197 6.33 25.73 19.51
C ASN A 197 6.16 26.65 20.75
N GLY A 198 6.35 26.09 21.95
CA GLY A 198 6.15 26.84 23.21
C GLY A 198 4.70 27.07 23.59
N LYS A 199 3.71 26.61 22.81
CA LYS A 199 2.28 26.85 23.02
C LYS A 199 1.41 25.61 22.84
N ASP A 200 1.88 24.62 22.08
CA ASP A 200 1.17 23.35 21.88
C ASP A 200 1.05 22.63 23.25
N PRO A 201 -0.14 22.18 23.66
CA PRO A 201 -0.30 21.44 24.91
C PRO A 201 0.30 20.02 24.84
N ILE A 202 0.67 19.53 23.66
CA ILE A 202 1.24 18.21 23.46
C ILE A 202 2.54 18.35 22.67
N LEU A 203 3.61 17.67 23.12
CA LEU A 203 4.84 17.53 22.32
C LEU A 203 4.49 16.81 21.02
N LYS A 204 4.76 17.46 19.88
CA LYS A 204 4.44 16.94 18.55
C LYS A 204 5.43 15.85 18.14
N GLU A 205 5.09 14.61 18.42
CA GLU A 205 5.87 13.40 18.08
C GLU A 205 5.23 12.58 16.97
N ARG A 206 3.96 12.77 16.70
CA ARG A 206 3.13 12.08 15.69
C ARG A 206 2.05 12.98 15.17
N MET A 207 1.50 12.63 14.00
CA MET A 207 0.43 13.38 13.36
C MET A 207 -0.90 13.18 14.09
N PHE A 208 -1.65 14.28 14.22
CA PHE A 208 -3.01 14.29 14.76
C PHE A 208 -4.02 14.15 13.64
N GLY A 209 -5.11 13.47 13.93
CA GLY A 209 -6.28 13.38 13.06
C GLY A 209 -7.51 13.03 13.88
N LEU A 210 -8.64 12.96 13.20
CA LEU A 210 -9.94 12.65 13.78
C LEU A 210 -10.44 11.29 13.34
N THR A 211 -11.32 10.72 14.13
CA THR A 211 -12.03 9.49 13.81
C THR A 211 -13.51 9.78 13.55
N ASN A 212 -14.21 8.84 12.90
CA ASN A 212 -15.65 8.94 12.66
C ASN A 212 -16.44 9.21 13.95
N SER A 213 -16.08 8.58 15.07
CA SER A 213 -16.73 8.79 16.36
C SER A 213 -16.50 10.18 16.97
N GLU A 214 -15.49 10.90 16.53
CA GLU A 214 -15.23 12.29 16.89
C GLU A 214 -16.01 13.28 16.03
N GLY A 215 -16.84 12.77 15.11
CA GLY A 215 -17.75 13.54 14.27
C GLY A 215 -17.20 13.83 12.88
N ASN A 216 -16.05 13.26 12.51
CA ASN A 216 -15.54 13.30 11.16
C ASN A 216 -16.33 12.36 10.23
N HIS A 217 -16.17 12.48 8.91
CA HIS A 217 -16.85 11.61 7.96
C HIS A 217 -16.26 10.21 7.94
N GLY A 218 -14.98 10.10 8.30
CA GLY A 218 -14.22 8.87 8.46
C GLY A 218 -13.00 9.11 9.36
N GLU A 219 -11.99 8.32 9.21
CA GLU A 219 -10.67 8.54 9.80
C GLU A 219 -9.86 9.42 8.86
N ASP A 220 -9.37 10.59 9.34
CA ASP A 220 -8.61 11.52 8.53
C ASP A 220 -7.60 12.33 9.36
N VAL A 221 -6.39 12.50 8.79
CA VAL A 221 -5.32 13.32 9.37
C VAL A 221 -5.66 14.81 9.24
N LYS A 222 -5.49 15.55 10.32
CA LYS A 222 -5.77 17.00 10.37
C LYS A 222 -4.46 17.81 10.47
N GLU A 223 -3.46 17.38 9.71
CA GLU A 223 -2.13 17.99 9.64
C GLU A 223 -1.71 18.13 8.17
N TYR A 224 -0.73 19.01 7.88
CA TYR A 224 -0.19 19.15 6.52
C TYR A 224 1.30 18.79 6.50
N TYR A 225 1.61 17.69 5.86
CA TYR A 225 2.96 17.21 5.59
C TYR A 225 3.06 16.68 4.16
N PHE A 226 4.26 16.61 3.63
CA PHE A 226 4.47 16.28 2.22
C PHE A 226 5.71 15.41 2.05
N TYR A 227 5.56 14.36 1.26
CA TYR A 227 6.66 13.52 0.80
C TYR A 227 7.27 14.14 -0.45
N VAL A 228 8.27 15.01 -0.27
CA VAL A 228 8.78 15.86 -1.37
C VAL A 228 9.71 15.08 -2.29
N ASP A 229 10.56 14.22 -1.73
CA ASP A 229 11.53 13.43 -2.48
C ASP A 229 11.94 12.16 -1.75
N ASN A 230 12.27 11.10 -2.50
CA ASN A 230 12.84 9.86 -1.98
C ASN A 230 13.46 9.05 -3.12
N THR A 231 14.60 8.41 -2.89
CA THR A 231 15.20 7.46 -3.83
C THR A 231 14.93 6.01 -3.40
N PRO A 232 14.92 5.03 -4.33
CA PRO A 232 14.53 3.65 -4.01
C PRO A 232 15.42 2.94 -2.98
N THR A 233 16.70 3.31 -2.87
CA THR A 233 17.60 2.81 -1.79
C THR A 233 17.52 3.66 -0.52
N HIS A 234 16.66 4.68 -0.53
CA HIS A 234 16.59 5.67 0.57
C HIS A 234 17.94 6.34 0.85
N SER A 235 18.75 6.50 -0.21
CA SER A 235 20.04 7.20 -0.12
C SER A 235 19.87 8.69 0.01
N TYR A 236 18.75 9.23 -0.47
CA TYR A 236 18.27 10.59 -0.24
C TYR A 236 16.76 10.57 -0.01
N MET A 237 16.29 11.33 0.98
CA MET A 237 14.87 11.48 1.29
C MET A 237 14.62 12.91 1.76
N ARG A 238 13.44 13.47 1.40
CA ARG A 238 13.04 14.83 1.79
C ARG A 238 11.57 14.85 2.18
N TYR A 239 11.28 15.41 3.37
CA TYR A 239 9.97 15.51 4.00
C TYR A 239 9.74 16.96 4.42
N LEU A 240 8.52 17.45 4.33
CA LEU A 240 8.15 18.80 4.76
C LEU A 240 6.89 18.75 5.64
N TYR A 241 6.94 19.36 6.81
CA TYR A 241 5.80 19.51 7.72
C TYR A 241 5.46 20.98 7.96
N LYS A 242 4.18 21.34 7.96
CA LYS A 242 3.64 22.67 8.23
C LYS A 242 3.23 22.79 9.69
N TYR A 243 4.07 23.34 10.55
CA TYR A 243 3.82 23.43 12.00
C TYR A 243 3.36 24.82 12.43
N PRO A 244 2.12 24.99 12.98
CA PRO A 244 1.62 26.28 13.43
C PRO A 244 2.48 26.89 14.55
N GLN A 245 2.55 28.24 14.62
CA GLN A 245 3.15 29.00 15.73
C GLN A 245 2.16 29.27 16.88
N ALA A 246 0.89 28.95 16.70
CA ALA A 246 -0.17 29.00 17.71
C ALA A 246 -0.24 27.69 18.50
N ALA A 247 -1.02 27.66 19.58
CA ALA A 247 -1.44 26.43 20.21
C ALA A 247 -2.20 25.57 19.19
N TYR A 248 -1.90 24.28 19.12
CA TYR A 248 -2.57 23.40 18.17
C TYR A 248 -4.05 23.22 18.58
N PRO A 249 -5.01 23.38 17.65
CA PRO A 249 -6.43 23.52 17.97
C PRO A 249 -7.15 22.18 18.10
N TYR A 250 -6.63 21.23 18.90
CA TYR A 250 -7.20 19.88 19.08
C TYR A 250 -8.69 19.90 19.41
N ASP A 251 -9.08 20.63 20.45
CA ASP A 251 -10.46 20.67 20.92
C ASP A 251 -11.41 21.37 19.93
N ASP A 252 -10.92 22.37 19.20
CA ASP A 252 -11.70 23.06 18.18
C ASP A 252 -12.01 22.15 16.98
N LEU A 253 -11.03 21.43 16.48
CA LEU A 253 -11.19 20.43 15.42
C LEU A 253 -12.22 19.37 15.82
N VAL A 254 -12.05 18.73 16.99
CA VAL A 254 -12.99 17.73 17.50
C VAL A 254 -14.39 18.31 17.70
N SER A 255 -14.49 19.45 18.39
CA SER A 255 -15.79 20.01 18.79
C SER A 255 -16.58 20.58 17.61
N THR A 256 -15.90 21.08 16.58
CA THR A 256 -16.54 21.64 15.39
C THR A 256 -17.01 20.54 14.46
N ASN A 257 -16.16 19.54 14.15
CA ASN A 257 -16.57 18.40 13.34
C ASN A 257 -17.73 17.63 13.97
N ARG A 258 -17.71 17.41 15.29
CA ARG A 258 -18.82 16.75 16.00
C ARG A 258 -20.18 17.44 15.84
N LYS A 259 -20.20 18.73 15.52
CA LYS A 259 -21.44 19.51 15.32
C LYS A 259 -21.91 19.51 13.87
N ARG A 260 -21.03 19.17 12.93
CA ARG A 260 -21.34 19.11 11.50
C ARG A 260 -22.09 17.83 11.18
N SER A 261 -22.96 17.92 10.21
CA SER A 261 -23.61 16.76 9.60
C SER A 261 -22.75 16.22 8.46
N LYS A 262 -22.97 14.98 8.07
CA LYS A 262 -22.27 14.35 6.93
C LYS A 262 -22.54 15.02 5.55
N THR A 263 -23.44 16.01 5.50
CA THR A 263 -23.72 16.81 4.28
C THR A 263 -23.01 18.17 4.31
N GLU A 264 -22.26 18.47 5.36
CA GLU A 264 -21.42 19.67 5.46
C GLU A 264 -19.97 19.26 5.28
N PHE A 265 -19.16 20.08 4.59
CA PHE A 265 -17.73 19.83 4.48
C PHE A 265 -17.05 19.65 5.83
N GLU A 266 -16.07 18.80 5.93
CA GLU A 266 -15.26 18.64 7.12
C GLU A 266 -14.58 19.95 7.52
N TYR A 267 -14.28 20.09 8.81
CA TYR A 267 -13.56 21.24 9.35
C TYR A 267 -12.08 20.90 9.44
N GLU A 268 -11.32 21.50 8.53
CA GLU A 268 -9.91 21.25 8.38
C GLU A 268 -9.02 22.16 9.22
N LEU A 269 -7.77 21.76 9.46
CA LEU A 269 -6.80 22.56 10.19
C LEU A 269 -6.65 23.97 9.60
N ILE A 270 -6.69 24.11 8.28
CA ILE A 270 -6.61 25.42 7.61
C ILE A 270 -7.81 26.31 7.95
N ASN A 271 -8.98 25.75 8.24
CA ASN A 271 -10.18 26.51 8.57
C ASN A 271 -10.13 27.09 9.98
N THR A 272 -9.21 26.62 10.82
CA THR A 272 -9.05 27.13 12.22
C THR A 272 -8.35 28.48 12.29
N GLY A 273 -7.74 28.95 11.19
CA GLY A 273 -6.97 30.19 11.12
C GLY A 273 -5.55 30.09 11.71
N VAL A 274 -5.06 28.92 12.07
CA VAL A 274 -3.69 28.77 12.64
C VAL A 274 -2.57 29.10 11.67
N PHE A 275 -2.88 29.15 10.38
CA PHE A 275 -1.95 29.55 9.29
C PHE A 275 -2.15 30.99 8.82
N ASP A 276 -3.03 31.77 9.45
CA ASP A 276 -3.27 33.16 9.10
C ASP A 276 -2.01 34.00 9.31
N GLU A 277 -1.80 35.03 8.48
CA GLU A 277 -0.63 35.90 8.52
C GLU A 277 0.70 35.14 8.39
N ASP A 278 0.67 33.92 7.79
CA ASP A 278 1.84 33.01 7.64
C ASP A 278 2.53 32.63 8.95
N ARG A 279 1.78 32.63 10.08
CA ARG A 279 2.30 32.30 11.41
C ARG A 279 2.52 30.81 11.62
N TYR A 280 3.43 30.25 10.82
CA TYR A 280 3.81 28.83 10.89
C TYR A 280 5.29 28.64 10.56
N PHE A 281 5.78 27.45 10.83
CA PHE A 281 7.07 26.97 10.42
C PHE A 281 6.92 25.95 9.29
N ASP A 282 7.76 26.09 8.25
CA ASP A 282 8.09 24.96 7.40
C ASP A 282 9.24 24.21 8.07
N VAL A 283 8.99 22.97 8.44
CA VAL A 283 10.00 22.08 9.01
C VAL A 283 10.37 21.06 7.94
N GLU A 284 11.53 21.30 7.32
CA GLU A 284 12.08 20.42 6.29
C GLU A 284 13.02 19.42 6.92
N VAL A 285 12.83 18.13 6.62
CA VAL A 285 13.71 17.05 7.07
C VAL A 285 14.31 16.37 5.86
N GLU A 286 15.63 16.38 5.79
CA GLU A 286 16.39 15.69 4.75
C GLU A 286 17.21 14.59 5.38
N TYR A 287 17.21 13.42 4.72
CA TYR A 287 18.11 12.32 5.03
C TYR A 287 19.03 12.05 3.86
N ALA A 288 20.29 11.76 4.17
CA ALA A 288 21.28 11.32 3.20
C ALA A 288 22.12 10.18 3.78
N LYS A 289 22.47 9.18 2.96
CA LYS A 289 23.35 8.10 3.37
C LYS A 289 24.74 8.32 2.80
N ALA A 290 25.74 8.52 3.65
CA ALA A 290 27.13 8.48 3.22
C ALA A 290 27.54 7.06 2.83
N ASP A 291 27.03 6.07 3.58
CA ASP A 291 27.21 4.62 3.44
C ASP A 291 25.88 3.94 3.87
N PRO A 292 25.62 2.69 3.55
CA PRO A 292 24.41 1.97 4.01
C PRO A 292 24.13 2.06 5.52
N GLU A 293 25.16 2.18 6.33
CA GLU A 293 25.10 2.24 7.79
C GLU A 293 25.68 3.57 8.36
N ASP A 294 25.68 4.63 7.55
CA ASP A 294 26.05 6.00 7.93
C ASP A 294 25.01 6.99 7.40
N ILE A 295 24.14 7.46 8.29
CA ILE A 295 22.95 8.20 7.96
C ILE A 295 23.02 9.62 8.54
N LEU A 296 22.79 10.61 7.68
CA LEU A 296 22.74 12.01 7.99
C LEU A 296 21.29 12.47 8.03
N MET A 297 20.89 13.21 9.07
CA MET A 297 19.60 13.87 9.19
C MET A 297 19.81 15.38 9.34
N ALA A 298 19.20 16.16 8.48
CA ALA A 298 19.18 17.62 8.55
C ALA A 298 17.75 18.09 8.74
N VAL A 299 17.51 18.87 9.81
CA VAL A 299 16.22 19.50 10.09
C VAL A 299 16.37 21.01 9.92
N THR A 300 15.77 21.57 8.88
CA THR A 300 15.77 23.00 8.60
C THR A 300 14.41 23.59 8.93
N VAL A 301 14.36 24.52 9.89
CA VAL A 301 13.15 25.22 10.29
C VAL A 301 13.13 26.59 9.64
N HIS A 302 12.14 26.84 8.79
CA HIS A 302 11.89 28.14 8.16
C HIS A 302 10.75 28.84 8.89
N ASN A 303 10.97 30.03 9.42
CA ASN A 303 9.90 30.84 9.99
C ASN A 303 9.21 31.63 8.86
N ARG A 304 7.96 31.28 8.55
CA ARG A 304 7.16 32.01 7.55
C ARG A 304 6.49 33.26 8.15
N GLY A 305 6.34 33.29 9.48
CA GLY A 305 5.70 34.36 10.19
C GLY A 305 6.45 35.72 10.15
N PRO A 306 5.73 36.81 10.43
CA PRO A 306 6.27 38.18 10.36
C PRO A 306 7.17 38.56 11.54
N GLU A 307 7.28 37.74 12.57
CA GLU A 307 8.04 37.96 13.78
C GLU A 307 9.00 36.81 14.08
N ALA A 308 10.03 37.06 14.89
CA ALA A 308 10.88 35.99 15.40
C ALA A 308 10.04 35.06 16.30
N ALA A 309 10.20 33.76 16.12
CA ALA A 309 9.44 32.75 16.83
C ALA A 309 10.35 31.66 17.41
N GLU A 310 10.01 31.23 18.62
CA GLU A 310 10.68 30.13 19.32
C GLU A 310 10.13 28.77 18.86
N ILE A 311 11.03 27.81 18.69
CA ILE A 311 10.68 26.42 18.44
C ILE A 311 11.71 25.50 19.08
N HIS A 312 11.25 24.42 19.68
CA HIS A 312 12.07 23.33 20.17
C HIS A 312 12.09 22.23 19.12
N VAL A 313 13.28 21.81 18.74
CA VAL A 313 13.54 20.77 17.74
C VAL A 313 14.25 19.61 18.42
N LEU A 314 13.63 18.44 18.39
CA LEU A 314 14.07 17.25 19.13
C LEU A 314 14.21 16.05 18.16
N PRO A 315 15.31 15.93 17.40
CA PRO A 315 15.63 14.65 16.79
C PRO A 315 15.71 13.57 17.88
N THR A 316 14.89 12.54 17.74
CA THR A 316 14.67 11.52 18.77
C THR A 316 15.08 10.16 18.25
N VAL A 317 15.82 9.39 19.04
CA VAL A 317 16.22 8.03 18.76
C VAL A 317 15.70 7.10 19.86
N TRP A 318 15.16 5.94 19.48
CA TRP A 318 14.65 4.98 20.45
C TRP A 318 14.64 3.57 19.89
N TYR A 319 14.52 2.60 20.80
CA TYR A 319 14.31 1.21 20.44
C TYR A 319 12.84 0.85 20.58
N ARG A 320 12.25 0.17 19.56
CA ARG A 320 10.94 -0.46 19.69
C ARG A 320 10.97 -1.45 20.84
N ASN A 321 9.96 -1.44 21.71
CA ASN A 321 9.92 -2.27 22.89
C ASN A 321 9.66 -3.75 22.54
N THR A 322 10.74 -4.50 22.33
CA THR A 322 10.73 -5.94 22.10
C THR A 322 10.98 -6.76 23.36
N TRP A 323 11.28 -6.11 24.47
CA TRP A 323 11.59 -6.76 25.77
C TRP A 323 10.42 -6.79 26.76
N TRP A 324 9.20 -6.42 26.31
CA TRP A 324 7.98 -6.35 27.11
C TRP A 324 7.62 -7.68 27.77
N ASP A 325 8.00 -8.83 27.20
CA ASP A 325 7.77 -10.18 27.70
C ASP A 325 8.91 -10.71 28.62
N GLY A 326 10.00 -9.95 28.74
CA GLY A 326 11.18 -10.30 29.53
C GLY A 326 12.05 -11.41 28.91
N LEU A 327 11.79 -11.81 27.66
CA LEU A 327 12.54 -12.86 26.95
C LEU A 327 13.67 -12.30 26.09
N THR A 328 13.51 -11.06 25.62
CA THR A 328 14.48 -10.37 24.76
C THR A 328 15.39 -9.49 25.63
N GLU A 329 16.68 -9.46 25.30
CA GLU A 329 17.66 -8.59 25.95
C GLU A 329 17.29 -7.11 25.67
N ARG A 330 17.25 -6.32 26.76
CA ARG A 330 16.93 -4.90 26.67
C ARG A 330 18.11 -4.13 26.10
N PRO A 331 17.92 -3.36 25.01
CA PRO A 331 18.95 -2.49 24.43
C PRO A 331 19.18 -1.25 25.29
N THR A 332 20.27 -0.52 25.00
CA THR A 332 20.61 0.70 25.74
C THR A 332 21.03 1.85 24.83
N LEU A 333 20.61 3.05 25.20
CA LEU A 333 21.16 4.32 24.74
C LEU A 333 21.89 4.97 25.92
N GLU A 334 23.17 5.30 25.75
CA GLU A 334 24.01 5.81 26.82
C GLU A 334 24.81 7.02 26.33
N SER A 335 24.80 8.12 27.08
CA SER A 335 25.62 9.28 26.77
C SER A 335 27.07 9.02 27.11
N ASP A 336 27.98 9.26 26.17
CA ASP A 336 29.41 9.22 26.43
C ASP A 336 29.92 10.56 27.01
N GLN A 337 31.22 10.61 27.36
CA GLN A 337 31.82 11.80 27.93
C GLN A 337 31.94 12.98 26.97
N SER A 338 31.74 12.76 25.67
CA SER A 338 31.76 13.79 24.62
C SER A 338 30.38 14.28 24.23
N GLY A 339 29.32 13.79 24.90
CA GLY A 339 27.95 14.20 24.63
C GLY A 339 27.31 13.52 23.42
N ARG A 340 27.88 12.40 22.95
CA ARG A 340 27.28 11.54 21.93
C ARG A 340 26.51 10.41 22.60
N ILE A 341 25.62 9.74 21.84
CA ILE A 341 24.91 8.56 22.30
C ILE A 341 25.59 7.31 21.74
N LEU A 342 25.91 6.37 22.60
CA LEU A 342 26.24 4.99 22.23
C LEU A 342 24.96 4.16 22.34
N ALA A 343 24.49 3.67 21.20
CA ALA A 343 23.29 2.85 21.07
C ALA A 343 23.68 1.40 20.87
N LYS A 344 23.31 0.52 21.83
CA LYS A 344 23.71 -0.89 21.85
C LYS A 344 22.51 -1.81 21.69
N HIS A 345 22.58 -2.72 20.72
CA HIS A 345 21.55 -3.72 20.48
C HIS A 345 22.17 -5.07 20.09
N HIS A 346 21.71 -6.15 20.74
CA HIS A 346 22.30 -7.49 20.59
C HIS A 346 22.23 -8.08 19.17
N VAL A 347 21.29 -7.61 18.33
CA VAL A 347 21.14 -8.05 16.91
C VAL A 347 21.68 -7.01 15.94
N LEU A 348 21.32 -5.72 16.16
CA LEU A 348 21.67 -4.63 15.23
C LEU A 348 23.15 -4.21 15.37
N GLY A 349 23.79 -4.53 16.49
CA GLY A 349 25.15 -4.09 16.83
C GLY A 349 25.17 -2.70 17.48
N ASP A 350 26.35 -2.11 17.57
CA ASP A 350 26.57 -0.84 18.24
C ASP A 350 26.57 0.32 17.24
N TRP A 351 25.91 1.42 17.63
CA TRP A 351 25.79 2.64 16.83
C TRP A 351 26.17 3.87 17.66
N VAL A 352 26.64 4.91 16.99
CA VAL A 352 26.91 6.22 17.58
C VAL A 352 25.97 7.23 16.97
N VAL A 353 25.27 7.99 17.82
CA VAL A 353 24.44 9.13 17.41
C VAL A 353 25.10 10.42 17.88
N THR A 354 25.33 11.33 16.96
CA THR A 354 25.91 12.64 17.23
C THR A 354 24.94 13.72 16.77
N ALA A 355 24.67 14.70 17.63
CA ALA A 355 23.88 15.91 17.28
C ALA A 355 24.77 17.15 17.19
N SER A 356 24.27 18.18 16.48
CA SER A 356 24.94 19.50 16.40
C SER A 356 25.11 20.15 17.78
N GLU A 357 26.05 21.09 17.88
CA GLU A 357 26.30 21.83 19.12
C GLU A 357 25.02 22.52 19.64
N GLY A 358 24.93 22.62 20.98
CA GLY A 358 23.79 23.20 21.66
C GLY A 358 22.70 22.22 22.03
N ALA A 359 22.81 20.94 21.66
CA ALA A 359 21.89 19.89 22.08
C ALA A 359 21.99 19.59 23.58
N THR A 360 20.85 19.46 24.24
CA THR A 360 20.74 18.81 25.55
C THR A 360 20.07 17.45 25.36
N TRP A 361 20.78 16.37 25.70
CA TRP A 361 20.22 15.04 25.60
C TRP A 361 19.27 14.72 26.76
N LEU A 362 18.02 14.35 26.42
CA LEU A 362 16.98 13.92 27.35
C LEU A 362 16.78 12.42 27.21
N PHE A 363 16.79 11.69 28.33
CA PHE A 363 16.70 10.24 28.32
C PHE A 363 15.45 9.75 29.06
N THR A 364 14.75 8.80 28.47
CA THR A 364 13.66 8.05 29.08
C THR A 364 13.72 6.58 28.62
N GLU A 365 12.79 5.80 29.09
CA GLU A 365 12.55 4.47 28.61
C GLU A 365 11.37 4.47 27.64
N ASN A 366 11.41 3.66 26.59
CA ASN A 366 10.23 3.39 25.77
C ASN A 366 9.33 2.39 26.51
N GLU A 367 8.75 2.85 27.63
CA GLU A 367 7.86 2.11 28.54
C GLU A 367 6.58 2.88 28.79
N THR A 368 5.46 2.16 28.85
CA THR A 368 4.13 2.78 29.07
C THR A 368 4.05 3.47 30.42
N ASN A 369 3.50 4.68 30.46
CA ASN A 369 3.15 5.38 31.69
C ASN A 369 1.85 4.79 32.28
N ALA A 370 1.98 3.65 32.96
CA ALA A 370 0.87 2.94 33.56
C ALA A 370 0.19 3.75 34.70
N ALA A 371 0.94 4.63 35.36
CA ALA A 371 0.41 5.50 36.40
C ALA A 371 -0.59 6.50 35.80
N ARG A 372 -0.24 7.12 34.68
CA ARG A 372 -1.11 8.08 33.99
C ARG A 372 -2.32 7.42 33.35
N LEU A 373 -2.11 6.32 32.63
CA LEU A 373 -3.16 5.70 31.83
C LEU A 373 -4.11 4.82 32.64
N PHE A 374 -3.61 4.13 33.66
CA PHE A 374 -4.34 3.06 34.35
C PHE A 374 -4.37 3.21 35.89
N GLY A 375 -3.75 4.26 36.46
CA GLY A 375 -3.61 4.41 37.90
C GLY A 375 -2.74 3.33 38.56
N GLY A 376 -1.91 2.62 37.75
CA GLY A 376 -0.99 1.58 38.19
C GLY A 376 0.38 2.12 38.59
N ASN A 377 1.34 1.23 38.80
CA ASN A 377 2.74 1.60 39.05
C ASN A 377 3.52 1.53 37.75
N ASN A 378 4.36 2.53 37.48
CA ASN A 378 5.31 2.50 36.39
C ASN A 378 6.47 1.50 36.68
N LEU A 379 6.99 0.86 35.63
CA LEU A 379 8.18 -0.01 35.73
C LEU A 379 9.44 0.79 36.05
N THR A 380 9.48 2.06 35.62
CA THR A 380 10.56 3.01 35.79
C THR A 380 9.98 4.39 36.08
N PRO A 381 10.67 5.29 36.79
CA PRO A 381 10.21 6.67 36.91
C PRO A 381 10.29 7.47 35.60
N PHE A 382 11.11 7.00 34.64
CA PHE A 382 11.37 7.69 33.38
C PHE A 382 10.67 6.97 32.22
N VAL A 383 9.39 7.22 32.04
CA VAL A 383 8.52 6.55 31.06
C VAL A 383 8.47 7.29 29.71
N LYS A 384 7.81 6.70 28.69
CA LYS A 384 7.78 7.17 27.30
C LYS A 384 7.51 8.67 27.17
N ASP A 385 6.56 9.22 27.93
CA ASP A 385 6.13 10.62 27.92
C ASP A 385 6.94 11.55 28.84
N GLY A 386 8.01 11.08 29.49
CA GLY A 386 8.86 11.90 30.34
C GLY A 386 9.55 13.05 29.58
N ILE A 387 9.83 12.87 28.28
CA ILE A 387 10.38 13.96 27.44
C ILE A 387 9.34 15.05 27.25
N HIS A 388 8.06 14.68 27.01
CA HIS A 388 6.97 15.66 26.98
C HIS A 388 6.86 16.41 28.32
N ASP A 389 6.82 15.70 29.44
CA ASP A 389 6.71 16.30 30.78
C ASP A 389 7.88 17.26 31.09
N PHE A 390 9.06 16.97 30.57
CA PHE A 390 10.22 17.86 30.70
C PHE A 390 10.09 19.11 29.83
N VAL A 391 9.75 18.98 28.56
CA VAL A 391 9.75 20.07 27.57
C VAL A 391 8.52 20.96 27.76
N VAL A 392 7.32 20.36 27.88
CA VAL A 392 6.04 21.09 27.90
C VAL A 392 5.69 21.51 29.33
N ASP A 393 5.81 20.63 30.30
CA ASP A 393 5.39 20.86 31.69
C ASP A 393 6.52 21.38 32.60
N GLY A 394 7.78 21.42 32.09
CA GLY A 394 8.95 21.91 32.84
C GLY A 394 9.40 20.97 33.97
N ARG A 395 9.02 19.69 33.92
CA ARG A 395 9.33 18.69 34.95
C ARG A 395 10.71 18.09 34.77
N SER A 396 11.72 18.68 35.42
CA SER A 396 13.11 18.22 35.32
C SER A 396 13.35 16.80 35.89
N ASP A 397 12.47 16.28 36.71
CA ASP A 397 12.51 14.96 37.32
C ASP A 397 11.92 13.84 36.42
N ALA A 398 11.34 14.20 35.27
CA ALA A 398 10.70 13.26 34.36
C ALA A 398 11.71 12.53 33.43
N VAL A 399 12.92 13.04 33.28
CA VAL A 399 14.00 12.46 32.45
C VAL A 399 15.13 11.91 33.30
N ASN A 400 15.84 10.89 32.80
CA ASN A 400 16.90 10.21 33.54
C ASN A 400 18.20 11.02 33.58
N PRO A 401 18.59 11.59 34.74
CA PRO A 401 19.81 12.41 34.87
C PRO A 401 21.10 11.59 34.70
N ALA A 402 21.03 10.26 34.75
CA ALA A 402 22.20 9.39 34.55
C ALA A 402 22.63 9.30 33.06
N GLY A 403 21.84 9.87 32.12
CA GLY A 403 22.17 9.84 30.70
C GLY A 403 22.07 8.46 30.07
N ILE A 404 21.14 7.63 30.54
CA ILE A 404 20.91 6.27 30.03
C ILE A 404 19.40 5.99 29.91
N GLY A 405 18.99 5.24 28.89
CA GLY A 405 17.62 4.83 28.64
C GLY A 405 17.47 3.96 27.39
N THR A 406 16.25 3.80 26.92
CA THR A 406 15.90 3.16 25.65
C THR A 406 15.27 4.15 24.65
N LYS A 407 15.08 5.40 25.08
CA LYS A 407 14.65 6.54 24.24
C LYS A 407 15.49 7.76 24.64
N ALA A 408 16.01 8.49 23.66
CA ALA A 408 16.80 9.71 23.86
C ALA A 408 16.45 10.76 22.80
N ALA A 409 16.34 12.05 23.20
CA ALA A 409 16.07 13.15 22.32
C ALA A 409 17.16 14.23 22.42
N ALA A 410 17.65 14.71 21.28
CA ALA A 410 18.57 15.86 21.18
C ALA A 410 17.74 17.15 21.21
N HIS A 411 17.58 17.75 22.36
CA HIS A 411 16.77 18.94 22.55
C HIS A 411 17.51 20.21 22.19
N HIS A 412 17.06 20.89 21.15
CA HIS A 412 17.52 22.22 20.73
C HIS A 412 16.40 23.24 20.92
N THR A 413 16.70 24.40 21.46
CA THR A 413 15.81 25.57 21.52
C THR A 413 16.30 26.58 20.51
N LEU A 414 15.47 26.92 19.50
CA LEU A 414 15.80 27.86 18.44
C LEU A 414 14.90 29.10 18.54
N ILE A 415 15.47 30.27 18.27
CA ILE A 415 14.70 31.51 18.03
C ILE A 415 14.93 31.85 16.56
N VAL A 416 13.97 31.53 15.69
CA VAL A 416 14.10 31.71 14.25
C VAL A 416 13.58 33.10 13.87
N PRO A 417 14.41 34.01 13.33
CA PRO A 417 13.95 35.35 12.92
C PRO A 417 12.91 35.26 11.78
N ALA A 418 12.06 36.30 11.68
CA ALA A 418 11.06 36.40 10.62
C ALA A 418 11.66 36.20 9.23
N GLY A 419 11.09 35.32 8.43
CA GLY A 419 11.52 35.00 7.05
C GLY A 419 12.90 34.37 6.93
N GLN A 420 13.49 33.92 8.05
CA GLN A 420 14.79 33.23 8.06
C GLN A 420 14.65 31.76 8.43
N SER A 421 15.77 31.03 8.34
CA SER A 421 15.84 29.62 8.72
C SER A 421 16.98 29.33 9.68
N GLN A 422 16.81 28.28 10.49
CA GLN A 422 17.87 27.68 11.29
C GLN A 422 17.88 26.17 11.11
N ARG A 423 19.05 25.54 11.29
CA ARG A 423 19.25 24.13 10.98
C ARG A 423 19.84 23.39 12.17
N VAL A 424 19.32 22.18 12.41
CA VAL A 424 19.82 21.17 13.33
C VAL A 424 20.25 19.97 12.53
N ILE A 425 21.39 19.35 12.86
CA ILE A 425 21.89 18.16 12.18
C ILE A 425 22.18 17.04 13.15
N VAL A 426 21.91 15.80 12.71
CA VAL A 426 22.21 14.57 13.43
C VAL A 426 22.86 13.57 12.49
N ARG A 427 23.78 12.77 12.98
CA ARG A 427 24.40 11.67 12.24
C ARG A 427 24.34 10.39 13.06
N LEU A 428 23.92 9.30 12.43
CA LEU A 428 23.81 7.97 12.97
C LEU A 428 24.80 7.06 12.23
N GLN A 429 25.77 6.48 12.94
CA GLN A 429 26.83 5.68 12.34
C GLN A 429 26.98 4.36 13.08
N ARG A 430 27.12 3.26 12.34
CA ARG A 430 27.47 1.97 12.92
C ARG A 430 28.95 1.96 13.33
N VAL A 431 29.23 1.37 14.48
CA VAL A 431 30.58 1.16 14.98
C VAL A 431 30.99 -0.27 14.74
N ASP A 432 31.94 -0.50 13.86
CA ASP A 432 32.56 -1.82 13.73
C ASP A 432 33.46 -2.11 14.93
N VAL A 433 33.39 -3.32 15.45
CA VAL A 433 34.16 -3.81 16.62
C VAL A 433 35.70 -3.65 16.45
N ALA A 434 36.14 -3.35 15.23
CA ALA A 434 37.56 -3.17 14.88
C ALA A 434 38.04 -1.73 14.78
N VAL A 435 37.13 -0.74 14.79
CA VAL A 435 37.46 0.68 14.74
C VAL A 435 37.35 1.23 16.16
N ASP A 436 38.48 1.68 16.72
CA ASP A 436 38.52 2.31 18.03
C ASP A 436 37.48 3.47 18.08
N VAL A 437 36.51 3.39 19.00
CA VAL A 437 35.46 4.41 19.23
C VAL A 437 36.09 5.82 19.31
N ALA A 438 37.37 5.94 19.64
CA ALA A 438 38.15 7.17 19.65
C ALA A 438 38.47 7.73 18.25
N VAL A 439 38.52 6.92 17.18
CA VAL A 439 38.82 7.36 15.81
C VAL A 439 37.53 7.89 15.14
N ALA A 440 36.38 7.26 15.37
CA ALA A 440 35.06 7.80 14.98
C ALA A 440 34.76 9.16 15.68
N ALA A 441 35.44 9.45 16.78
CA ALA A 441 35.26 10.66 17.60
C ALA A 441 35.72 11.97 16.95
N THR A 442 36.64 11.94 16.01
CA THR A 442 37.24 13.15 15.42
C THR A 442 36.54 13.62 14.15
N GLU A 443 35.64 12.81 13.56
CA GLU A 443 34.93 13.11 12.31
C GLU A 443 33.41 13.13 12.46
N SER A 444 32.86 13.18 13.66
CA SER A 444 31.47 12.82 13.98
C SER A 444 30.36 13.67 13.31
N LEU A 445 30.57 14.93 13.05
CA LEU A 445 29.70 15.79 12.20
C LEU A 445 30.53 16.43 11.10
N GLY A 446 31.56 15.72 10.64
CA GLY A 446 32.67 16.17 9.83
C GLY A 446 32.41 17.20 8.73
N ALA A 447 33.50 17.80 8.26
CA ALA A 447 33.50 18.82 7.19
C ALA A 447 32.80 18.39 5.87
N ASN A 448 32.39 17.11 5.75
CA ASN A 448 31.71 16.55 4.58
C ASN A 448 30.21 16.35 4.73
N PHE A 449 29.55 16.77 5.84
CA PHE A 449 28.10 16.57 6.03
C PHE A 449 27.30 17.22 4.90
N ASP A 450 27.57 18.50 4.64
CA ASP A 450 26.89 19.25 3.57
C ASP A 450 27.26 18.73 2.18
N ASP A 451 28.51 18.31 1.99
CA ASP A 451 28.97 17.73 0.71
C ASP A 451 28.23 16.40 0.40
N VAL A 452 28.03 15.54 1.41
CA VAL A 452 27.27 14.29 1.24
C VAL A 452 25.81 14.59 0.95
N LEU A 453 25.18 15.47 1.70
CA LEU A 453 23.78 15.83 1.51
C LEU A 453 23.54 16.38 0.09
N GLU A 454 24.38 17.31 -0.34
CA GLU A 454 24.29 17.88 -1.69
C GLU A 454 24.58 16.86 -2.79
N LEU A 455 25.58 15.99 -2.58
CA LEU A 455 25.88 14.91 -3.53
C LEU A 455 24.68 13.97 -3.70
N ARG A 456 24.02 13.55 -2.62
CA ARG A 456 22.85 12.66 -2.68
C ARG A 456 21.67 13.34 -3.34
N ARG A 457 21.48 14.65 -3.13
CA ARG A 457 20.45 15.43 -3.82
C ARG A 457 20.71 15.46 -5.34
N GLN A 458 21.93 15.74 -5.76
CA GLN A 458 22.29 15.74 -7.18
C GLN A 458 22.15 14.36 -7.83
N GLU A 459 22.49 13.28 -7.12
CA GLU A 459 22.31 11.92 -7.60
C GLU A 459 20.84 11.53 -7.70
N ALA A 460 19.98 12.00 -6.80
CA ALA A 460 18.52 11.86 -6.90
C ALA A 460 17.99 12.62 -8.12
N ASP A 461 18.47 13.85 -8.37
CA ASP A 461 18.11 14.63 -9.55
C ASP A 461 18.50 13.90 -10.85
N GLN A 462 19.69 13.31 -10.90
CA GLN A 462 20.14 12.52 -12.06
C GLN A 462 19.28 11.26 -12.28
N PHE A 463 18.90 10.58 -11.20
CA PHE A 463 18.05 9.39 -11.26
C PHE A 463 16.68 9.73 -11.85
N TYR A 464 16.01 10.74 -11.31
CA TYR A 464 14.69 11.16 -11.79
C TYR A 464 14.75 11.78 -13.19
N ALA A 465 15.83 12.49 -13.54
CA ALA A 465 16.02 13.00 -14.91
C ALA A 465 16.13 11.87 -15.94
N ALA A 466 16.76 10.73 -15.58
CA ALA A 466 16.84 9.56 -16.46
C ALA A 466 15.50 8.81 -16.63
N LEU A 467 14.57 9.00 -15.69
CA LEU A 467 13.23 8.39 -15.72
C LEU A 467 12.21 9.28 -16.44
N THR A 468 12.43 10.59 -16.47
CA THR A 468 11.45 11.58 -16.96
C THR A 468 11.56 11.75 -18.47
N PRO A 469 10.47 11.56 -19.24
CA PRO A 469 10.44 11.89 -20.67
C PRO A 469 10.88 13.32 -20.97
N ALA A 470 11.72 13.50 -22.02
CA ALA A 470 12.33 14.78 -22.33
C ALA A 470 11.31 15.87 -22.74
N GLU A 471 10.16 15.48 -23.26
CA GLU A 471 9.12 16.39 -23.76
C GLU A 471 8.13 16.84 -22.67
N LEU A 472 8.24 16.31 -21.43
CA LEU A 472 7.33 16.66 -20.34
C LEU A 472 7.52 18.10 -19.88
N SER A 473 6.39 18.74 -19.50
CA SER A 473 6.43 20.01 -18.79
C SER A 473 7.12 19.87 -17.43
N ALA A 474 7.72 20.95 -16.94
CA ALA A 474 8.32 20.96 -15.60
C ALA A 474 7.28 20.62 -14.50
N ASP A 475 6.02 21.00 -14.70
CA ASP A 475 4.92 20.72 -13.77
C ASP A 475 4.60 19.23 -13.76
N SER A 476 4.44 18.59 -14.92
CA SER A 476 4.21 17.14 -15.05
C SER A 476 5.38 16.33 -14.46
N ALA A 477 6.63 16.75 -14.71
CA ALA A 477 7.81 16.12 -14.14
C ALA A 477 7.84 16.21 -12.60
N SER A 478 7.45 17.36 -12.04
CA SER A 478 7.34 17.56 -10.59
C SER A 478 6.26 16.69 -9.96
N VAL A 479 5.08 16.61 -10.58
CA VAL A 479 3.97 15.74 -10.11
C VAL A 479 4.42 14.27 -10.14
N MET A 480 5.03 13.82 -11.23
CA MET A 480 5.54 12.45 -11.36
C MET A 480 6.57 12.11 -10.26
N ARG A 481 7.53 13.01 -10.01
CA ARG A 481 8.56 12.82 -8.96
C ARG A 481 7.95 12.74 -7.57
N GLN A 482 7.03 13.66 -7.23
CA GLN A 482 6.37 13.65 -5.91
C GLN A 482 5.49 12.41 -5.71
N ALA A 483 4.77 11.95 -6.75
CA ALA A 483 4.00 10.71 -6.70
C ALA A 483 4.91 9.50 -6.40
N LEU A 484 6.05 9.37 -7.09
CA LEU A 484 7.02 8.29 -6.86
C LEU A 484 7.69 8.41 -5.49
N ALA A 485 8.02 9.63 -5.05
CA ALA A 485 8.55 9.88 -3.72
C ALA A 485 7.57 9.42 -2.63
N GLY A 486 6.29 9.75 -2.77
CA GLY A 486 5.23 9.28 -1.87
C GLY A 486 5.14 7.76 -1.79
N MET A 487 5.20 7.07 -2.94
CA MET A 487 5.23 5.61 -2.98
C MET A 487 6.42 5.02 -2.20
N LEU A 488 7.58 5.66 -2.27
CA LEU A 488 8.77 5.22 -1.56
C LEU A 488 8.72 5.57 -0.06
N TRP A 489 8.12 6.71 0.31
CA TRP A 489 7.87 7.08 1.70
C TRP A 489 6.80 6.21 2.37
N SER A 490 5.85 5.67 1.61
CA SER A 490 4.75 4.83 2.12
C SER A 490 5.18 3.38 2.39
N LYS A 491 6.45 3.03 2.25
CA LYS A 491 6.99 1.76 2.75
C LYS A 491 6.98 1.77 4.29
N GLN A 492 6.51 0.66 4.90
CA GLN A 492 6.43 0.55 6.35
C GLN A 492 6.75 -0.88 6.80
N PHE A 493 7.42 -0.99 7.95
CA PHE A 493 7.54 -2.28 8.64
C PHE A 493 6.18 -2.63 9.26
N TYR A 494 5.65 -3.78 8.87
CA TYR A 494 4.41 -4.33 9.41
C TYR A 494 4.68 -5.62 10.13
N HIS A 495 4.38 -5.65 11.44
CA HIS A 495 4.58 -6.80 12.29
C HIS A 495 3.28 -7.16 13.02
N PHE A 496 2.83 -8.41 12.86
CA PHE A 496 1.67 -8.93 13.58
C PHE A 496 1.73 -10.46 13.64
N ASP A 497 1.65 -11.02 14.85
CA ASP A 497 1.63 -12.46 15.12
C ASP A 497 0.23 -12.87 15.61
N VAL A 498 -0.61 -13.35 14.70
CA VAL A 498 -2.00 -13.75 15.00
C VAL A 498 -2.05 -15.00 15.90
N ASP A 499 -1.09 -15.93 15.77
CA ASP A 499 -1.03 -17.11 16.64
C ASP A 499 -0.86 -16.69 18.10
N LEU A 500 0.10 -15.80 18.37
CA LEU A 500 0.37 -15.28 19.70
C LEU A 500 -0.82 -14.47 20.23
N TRP A 501 -1.38 -13.58 19.42
CA TRP A 501 -2.53 -12.76 19.79
C TRP A 501 -3.75 -13.60 20.18
N LEU A 502 -4.10 -14.63 19.39
CA LEU A 502 -5.20 -15.53 19.68
C LEU A 502 -4.95 -16.37 20.93
N GLN A 503 -3.69 -16.76 21.20
CA GLN A 503 -3.34 -17.51 22.42
C GLN A 503 -3.56 -16.66 23.67
N GLU A 504 -3.08 -15.42 23.66
CA GLU A 504 -3.22 -14.49 24.79
C GLU A 504 -4.68 -14.14 25.06
N HIS A 505 -5.50 -14.07 24.02
CA HIS A 505 -6.94 -13.82 24.14
C HIS A 505 -7.78 -15.08 24.40
N GLN A 506 -7.15 -16.27 24.58
CA GLN A 506 -7.84 -17.55 24.80
C GLN A 506 -8.81 -17.94 23.68
N ALA A 507 -8.51 -17.51 22.46
CA ALA A 507 -9.35 -17.70 21.27
C ALA A 507 -8.70 -18.63 20.22
N HIS A 508 -7.49 -19.14 20.48
CA HIS A 508 -6.77 -19.96 19.50
C HIS A 508 -7.51 -21.28 19.22
N PRO A 509 -7.87 -21.59 17.95
CA PRO A 509 -8.80 -22.69 17.62
C PRO A 509 -8.25 -24.07 17.97
N LEU A 510 -6.93 -24.26 18.02
CA LEU A 510 -6.31 -25.55 18.33
C LEU A 510 -6.02 -25.75 19.84
N ARG A 511 -6.42 -24.80 20.71
CA ARG A 511 -6.08 -24.82 22.16
C ARG A 511 -7.29 -24.71 23.09
N ALA A 512 -8.40 -25.35 22.78
CA ALA A 512 -9.64 -25.33 23.56
C ALA A 512 -10.09 -23.89 23.89
N PRO A 513 -10.48 -23.10 22.91
CA PRO A 513 -10.80 -21.70 23.08
C PRO A 513 -11.99 -21.48 24.04
N THR A 514 -11.87 -20.49 24.93
CA THR A 514 -12.95 -20.05 25.82
C THR A 514 -13.68 -18.83 25.29
N ARG A 515 -13.12 -18.17 24.26
CA ARG A 515 -13.68 -17.01 23.58
C ARG A 515 -13.80 -17.26 22.09
N ASP A 516 -14.77 -16.66 21.48
CA ASP A 516 -14.94 -16.59 20.03
C ASP A 516 -14.62 -15.15 19.60
N LEU A 517 -13.46 -14.98 18.97
CA LEU A 517 -12.98 -13.70 18.48
C LEU A 517 -12.84 -13.74 16.95
N ARG A 518 -12.75 -12.55 16.34
CA ARG A 518 -12.52 -12.40 14.91
C ARG A 518 -11.25 -13.13 14.46
N ASN A 519 -11.18 -13.48 13.20
CA ASN A 519 -10.01 -14.02 12.51
C ASN A 519 -9.38 -15.30 13.09
N ARG A 520 -10.00 -15.98 14.03
CA ARG A 520 -9.46 -17.22 14.62
C ARG A 520 -9.15 -18.31 13.58
N GLN A 521 -9.72 -18.22 12.39
CA GLN A 521 -9.45 -19.12 11.28
C GLN A 521 -8.11 -18.83 10.60
N TRP A 522 -7.52 -17.65 10.82
CA TRP A 522 -6.30 -17.18 10.18
C TRP A 522 -5.09 -17.18 11.13
N PHE A 523 -5.06 -18.10 12.10
CA PHE A 523 -4.06 -18.19 13.16
C PHE A 523 -2.62 -18.46 12.68
N HIS A 524 -2.41 -18.78 11.41
CA HIS A 524 -1.09 -19.01 10.80
C HIS A 524 -0.48 -17.74 10.22
N MET A 525 -1.18 -16.60 10.26
CA MET A 525 -0.66 -15.33 9.81
C MET A 525 0.45 -14.84 10.76
N LEU A 526 1.63 -14.58 10.20
CA LEU A 526 2.77 -14.03 10.90
C LEU A 526 3.46 -13.03 9.96
N ASN A 527 3.27 -11.75 10.21
CA ASN A 527 3.85 -10.66 9.44
C ASN A 527 5.09 -10.12 10.15
N GLY A 528 6.06 -9.64 9.40
CA GLY A 528 7.31 -9.08 9.91
C GLY A 528 8.16 -8.53 8.77
N ASP A 529 7.51 -7.78 7.84
CA ASP A 529 8.06 -7.42 6.53
C ASP A 529 7.89 -5.93 6.25
N ILE A 530 8.69 -5.41 5.33
CA ILE A 530 8.49 -4.07 4.77
C ILE A 530 7.44 -4.18 3.65
N ILE A 531 6.34 -3.43 3.81
CA ILE A 531 5.20 -3.44 2.89
C ILE A 531 4.94 -2.02 2.39
N SER A 532 4.52 -1.91 1.14
CA SER A 532 3.97 -0.67 0.59
C SER A 532 2.57 -0.46 1.12
N MET A 533 2.38 0.57 1.95
CA MET A 533 1.08 0.89 2.55
C MET A 533 0.27 1.82 1.65
N PRO A 534 -1.08 1.74 1.71
CA PRO A 534 -1.93 2.74 1.07
C PRO A 534 -1.67 4.15 1.60
N ASP A 535 -1.64 4.28 2.92
CA ASP A 535 -1.34 5.51 3.66
C ASP A 535 -0.66 5.16 4.99
N LYS A 536 0.10 6.10 5.56
CA LYS A 536 0.85 5.88 6.82
C LYS A 536 0.15 6.43 8.06
N TRP A 537 -1.01 7.03 7.91
CA TRP A 537 -1.84 7.52 9.02
C TRP A 537 -3.19 6.81 9.07
N GLU A 538 -4.00 6.84 7.99
CA GLU A 538 -5.32 6.20 7.93
C GLU A 538 -5.21 4.67 7.80
N TYR A 539 -4.30 4.18 6.95
CA TYR A 539 -4.18 2.77 6.60
C TYR A 539 -2.76 2.22 6.78
N PRO A 540 -2.17 2.32 8.01
CA PRO A 540 -0.81 1.84 8.27
C PRO A 540 -0.77 0.30 8.47
N TRP A 541 -1.40 -0.42 7.56
CA TRP A 541 -1.45 -1.89 7.47
C TRP A 541 -1.53 -2.31 6.00
N TYR A 542 -1.35 -3.62 5.72
CA TYR A 542 -1.43 -4.04 4.34
C TYR A 542 -2.89 -4.03 3.81
N ALA A 543 -3.04 -3.69 2.53
CA ALA A 543 -4.28 -3.81 1.79
C ALA A 543 -3.99 -4.55 0.47
N ALA A 544 -4.66 -5.69 0.28
CA ALA A 544 -4.22 -6.68 -0.71
C ALA A 544 -4.33 -6.19 -2.17
N TRP A 545 -5.44 -5.56 -2.58
CA TRP A 545 -5.59 -5.11 -3.96
C TRP A 545 -4.90 -3.78 -4.22
N ASP A 546 -4.82 -2.91 -3.23
CA ASP A 546 -4.03 -1.67 -3.28
C ASP A 546 -2.58 -1.99 -3.64
N LEU A 547 -1.98 -2.96 -2.95
CA LEU A 547 -0.61 -3.40 -3.21
C LEU A 547 -0.40 -3.83 -4.67
N ALA A 548 -1.38 -4.48 -5.29
CA ALA A 548 -1.31 -4.86 -6.70
C ALA A 548 -1.22 -3.63 -7.63
N PHE A 549 -1.93 -2.54 -7.32
CA PHE A 549 -1.83 -1.27 -8.05
C PHE A 549 -0.54 -0.52 -7.72
N HIS A 550 -0.06 -0.59 -6.48
CA HIS A 550 1.22 0.00 -6.06
C HIS A 550 2.40 -0.57 -6.87
N CYS A 551 2.30 -1.81 -7.34
CA CYS A 551 3.30 -2.43 -8.20
C CYS A 551 3.52 -1.65 -9.50
N VAL A 552 2.55 -0.87 -9.99
CA VAL A 552 2.66 -0.09 -11.21
C VAL A 552 3.68 1.04 -11.07
N PRO A 553 3.51 2.04 -10.16
CA PRO A 553 4.51 3.08 -9.97
C PRO A 553 5.82 2.57 -9.36
N LEU A 554 5.78 1.58 -8.46
CA LEU A 554 6.99 1.02 -7.85
C LEU A 554 7.90 0.32 -8.88
N SER A 555 7.34 -0.32 -9.91
CA SER A 555 8.14 -0.95 -10.95
C SER A 555 8.98 0.06 -11.75
N MET A 556 8.60 1.34 -11.76
CA MET A 556 9.34 2.39 -12.43
C MET A 556 10.66 2.72 -11.72
N VAL A 557 10.73 2.54 -10.40
CA VAL A 557 11.86 2.97 -9.56
C VAL A 557 12.53 1.83 -8.79
N ASP A 558 11.78 0.78 -8.41
CA ASP A 558 12.27 -0.36 -7.59
C ASP A 558 11.62 -1.69 -8.03
N PRO A 559 11.98 -2.23 -9.22
CA PRO A 559 11.39 -3.46 -9.74
C PRO A 559 11.59 -4.68 -8.84
N ALA A 560 12.74 -4.75 -8.15
CA ALA A 560 13.05 -5.86 -7.24
C ALA A 560 12.12 -5.84 -6.02
N PHE A 561 11.88 -4.67 -5.43
CA PHE A 561 10.91 -4.51 -4.35
C PHE A 561 9.48 -4.83 -4.83
N THR A 562 9.10 -4.40 -6.04
CA THR A 562 7.81 -4.71 -6.65
C THR A 562 7.54 -6.21 -6.72
N ARG A 563 8.52 -6.99 -7.22
CA ARG A 563 8.41 -8.46 -7.28
C ARG A 563 8.32 -9.08 -5.88
N ASN A 564 9.14 -8.58 -4.95
CA ASN A 564 9.10 -9.03 -3.56
C ASN A 564 7.72 -8.81 -2.93
N GLN A 565 7.06 -7.68 -3.18
CA GLN A 565 5.72 -7.42 -2.66
C GLN A 565 4.68 -8.41 -3.20
N ILE A 566 4.74 -8.78 -4.47
CA ILE A 566 3.87 -9.80 -5.05
C ILE A 566 4.15 -11.18 -4.43
N GLU A 567 5.43 -11.57 -4.34
CA GLU A 567 5.82 -12.84 -3.72
C GLU A 567 5.42 -12.93 -2.26
N LEU A 568 5.49 -11.81 -1.53
CA LEU A 568 5.09 -11.68 -0.15
C LEU A 568 3.59 -11.95 0.02
N MET A 569 2.72 -11.28 -0.75
CA MET A 569 1.26 -11.50 -0.71
C MET A 569 0.88 -12.95 -1.09
N LEU A 570 1.68 -13.60 -1.88
CA LEU A 570 1.51 -14.98 -2.28
C LEU A 570 2.23 -15.99 -1.37
N SER A 571 2.91 -15.51 -0.31
CA SER A 571 3.59 -16.38 0.66
C SER A 571 2.60 -17.09 1.59
N ASP A 572 3.05 -18.11 2.28
CA ASP A 572 2.23 -18.92 3.18
C ASP A 572 1.79 -18.21 4.47
N VAL A 573 2.34 -17.03 4.75
CA VAL A 573 1.93 -16.20 5.89
C VAL A 573 0.85 -15.18 5.53
N TYR A 574 0.70 -14.82 4.25
CA TYR A 574 -0.34 -13.92 3.75
C TYR A 574 -1.43 -14.63 2.96
N LEU A 575 -1.10 -15.69 2.25
CA LEU A 575 -2.05 -16.54 1.52
C LEU A 575 -2.57 -17.63 2.46
N HIS A 576 -3.85 -17.59 2.78
CA HIS A 576 -4.47 -18.61 3.62
C HIS A 576 -4.35 -20.01 3.00
N PRO A 577 -4.19 -21.10 3.79
CA PRO A 577 -4.06 -22.46 3.26
C PRO A 577 -5.23 -22.92 2.38
N ASN A 578 -6.42 -22.34 2.49
CA ASN A 578 -7.55 -22.63 1.59
C ASN A 578 -7.42 -21.94 0.21
N GLY A 579 -6.40 -21.08 0.01
CA GLY A 579 -6.15 -20.31 -1.20
C GLY A 579 -6.71 -18.90 -1.20
N GLN A 580 -7.36 -18.45 -0.15
CA GLN A 580 -7.85 -17.08 -0.02
C GLN A 580 -6.72 -16.11 0.22
N ILE A 581 -6.76 -14.95 -0.48
CA ILE A 581 -6.02 -13.74 -0.09
C ILE A 581 -7.07 -12.83 0.57
N PRO A 582 -7.02 -12.61 1.90
CA PRO A 582 -7.90 -11.68 2.58
C PRO A 582 -7.66 -10.25 2.11
N ALA A 583 -8.68 -9.39 2.20
CA ALA A 583 -8.56 -7.99 1.80
C ALA A 583 -7.49 -7.27 2.62
N TYR A 584 -7.48 -7.52 3.91
CA TYR A 584 -6.59 -6.99 4.95
C TYR A 584 -6.68 -7.89 6.20
N GLU A 585 -5.86 -7.62 7.22
CA GLU A 585 -5.81 -8.46 8.44
C GLU A 585 -7.02 -8.31 9.37
N TRP A 586 -7.82 -7.28 9.17
CA TRP A 586 -8.91 -6.93 10.07
C TRP A 586 -10.08 -7.90 10.05
N ASN A 587 -10.50 -8.30 8.85
CA ASN A 587 -11.62 -9.21 8.66
C ASN A 587 -11.29 -10.27 7.62
N PHE A 588 -11.14 -11.51 8.05
CA PHE A 588 -10.89 -12.65 7.18
C PHE A 588 -12.03 -12.93 6.18
N GLY A 589 -13.26 -12.51 6.50
CA GLY A 589 -14.42 -12.66 5.62
C GLY A 589 -14.38 -11.78 4.38
N ASP A 590 -13.70 -10.64 4.43
CA ASP A 590 -13.62 -9.69 3.34
C ASP A 590 -12.54 -10.10 2.33
N VAL A 591 -12.83 -9.90 1.06
CA VAL A 591 -11.92 -10.16 -0.04
C VAL A 591 -11.97 -9.03 -1.06
N ASN A 592 -10.83 -8.76 -1.65
CA ASN A 592 -10.67 -7.79 -2.73
C ASN A 592 -10.73 -8.47 -4.11
N PRO A 593 -10.88 -7.72 -5.20
CA PRO A 593 -10.78 -8.24 -6.55
C PRO A 593 -9.48 -9.02 -6.77
N PRO A 594 -9.51 -10.14 -7.52
CA PRO A 594 -8.33 -10.98 -7.73
C PRO A 594 -7.39 -10.40 -8.80
N VAL A 595 -6.80 -9.23 -8.55
CA VAL A 595 -5.94 -8.49 -9.49
C VAL A 595 -4.45 -8.88 -9.42
N HIS A 596 -4.07 -9.76 -8.50
CA HIS A 596 -2.66 -10.14 -8.31
C HIS A 596 -2.04 -10.86 -9.51
N ALA A 597 -2.83 -11.61 -10.29
CA ALA A 597 -2.34 -12.21 -11.54
C ALA A 597 -2.00 -11.16 -12.60
N TRP A 598 -2.83 -10.12 -12.69
CA TRP A 598 -2.53 -8.96 -13.55
C TRP A 598 -1.28 -8.22 -13.09
N ALA A 599 -1.16 -7.93 -11.79
CA ALA A 599 0.03 -7.28 -11.23
C ALA A 599 1.31 -8.12 -11.44
N THR A 600 1.20 -9.46 -11.37
CA THR A 600 2.31 -10.38 -11.67
C THR A 600 2.76 -10.26 -13.11
N LEU A 601 1.82 -10.28 -14.07
CA LEU A 601 2.12 -10.07 -15.49
C LEU A 601 2.73 -8.70 -15.74
N PHE A 602 2.16 -7.66 -15.11
CA PHE A 602 2.69 -6.31 -15.22
C PHE A 602 4.14 -6.23 -14.75
N ALA A 603 4.43 -6.72 -13.54
CA ALA A 603 5.78 -6.71 -12.98
C ALA A 603 6.78 -7.57 -13.76
N TYR A 604 6.30 -8.66 -14.41
CA TYR A 604 7.10 -9.50 -15.29
C TYR A 604 7.48 -8.76 -16.58
N HIS A 605 6.52 -8.11 -17.23
CA HIS A 605 6.74 -7.41 -18.50
C HIS A 605 7.40 -6.04 -18.36
N ALA A 606 7.22 -5.36 -17.22
CA ALA A 606 7.87 -4.08 -16.93
C ALA A 606 9.38 -4.21 -16.69
N ALA A 607 9.86 -5.41 -16.44
CA ALA A 607 11.29 -5.68 -16.28
C ALA A 607 11.96 -5.97 -17.61
N PRO A 608 13.15 -5.40 -17.92
CA PRO A 608 13.91 -5.77 -19.10
C PRO A 608 14.27 -7.25 -19.07
N HIS A 609 14.04 -7.94 -20.17
CA HIS A 609 14.36 -9.35 -20.33
C HIS A 609 15.86 -9.55 -20.63
N GLU A 610 16.71 -9.33 -19.66
CA GLU A 610 18.12 -9.72 -19.76
C GLU A 610 18.37 -11.10 -19.13
N HIS A 611 18.35 -12.14 -19.97
CA HIS A 611 18.92 -13.47 -19.73
C HIS A 611 18.40 -14.32 -18.57
N GLY A 612 17.19 -14.75 -18.60
CA GLY A 612 16.86 -16.17 -18.76
C GLY A 612 16.45 -16.99 -17.57
N GLY A 613 16.83 -16.83 -16.37
CA GLY A 613 16.57 -17.83 -15.31
C GLY A 613 15.66 -17.34 -14.19
N SER A 614 15.93 -16.17 -13.65
CA SER A 614 15.22 -15.66 -12.48
C SER A 614 13.80 -15.17 -12.77
N ASP A 615 13.55 -14.62 -13.95
CA ASP A 615 12.24 -14.08 -14.31
C ASP A 615 11.19 -15.17 -14.52
N ILE A 616 11.57 -16.25 -15.16
CA ILE A 616 10.69 -17.42 -15.32
C ILE A 616 10.45 -18.12 -13.98
N ASP A 617 11.40 -18.13 -13.08
CA ASP A 617 11.21 -18.71 -11.75
C ASP A 617 10.26 -17.88 -10.89
N PHE A 618 10.34 -16.54 -10.94
CA PHE A 618 9.35 -15.64 -10.35
C PHE A 618 7.94 -15.96 -10.89
N LEU A 619 7.79 -15.98 -12.21
CA LEU A 619 6.51 -16.24 -12.87
C LEU A 619 5.95 -17.64 -12.48
N ARG A 620 6.80 -18.66 -12.48
CA ARG A 620 6.44 -20.04 -12.10
C ARG A 620 6.01 -20.13 -10.64
N ASN A 621 6.69 -19.44 -9.72
CA ASN A 621 6.37 -19.45 -8.31
C ASN A 621 5.05 -18.70 -8.03
N ALA A 622 4.87 -17.52 -8.61
CA ALA A 622 3.62 -16.77 -8.54
C ALA A 622 2.44 -17.58 -9.12
N PHE A 623 2.60 -18.18 -10.31
CA PHE A 623 1.55 -18.99 -10.94
C PHE A 623 1.04 -20.13 -10.05
N LYS A 624 1.95 -20.87 -9.39
CA LYS A 624 1.57 -21.97 -8.49
C LYS A 624 0.67 -21.50 -7.34
N LYS A 625 0.97 -20.34 -6.78
CA LYS A 625 0.22 -19.74 -5.66
C LYS A 625 -1.10 -19.11 -6.16
N LEU A 626 -1.06 -18.41 -7.27
CA LEU A 626 -2.24 -17.87 -7.94
C LEU A 626 -3.22 -18.97 -8.35
N LEU A 627 -2.75 -20.16 -8.71
CA LEU A 627 -3.61 -21.31 -9.01
C LEU A 627 -4.40 -21.76 -7.77
N LEU A 628 -3.82 -21.67 -6.56
CA LEU A 628 -4.55 -21.94 -5.32
C LEU A 628 -5.65 -20.90 -5.10
N ASN A 629 -5.30 -19.63 -5.29
CA ASN A 629 -6.25 -18.52 -5.16
C ASN A 629 -7.36 -18.60 -6.22
N PHE A 630 -7.04 -18.91 -7.47
CA PHE A 630 -8.02 -19.15 -8.52
C PHE A 630 -8.99 -20.28 -8.17
N THR A 631 -8.47 -21.39 -7.59
CA THR A 631 -9.30 -22.51 -7.17
C THR A 631 -10.23 -22.12 -6.03
N TRP A 632 -9.77 -21.33 -5.08
CA TRP A 632 -10.62 -20.79 -4.01
C TRP A 632 -11.77 -19.96 -4.57
N TRP A 633 -11.50 -19.05 -5.51
CA TRP A 633 -12.51 -18.23 -6.16
C TRP A 633 -13.53 -19.06 -6.94
N VAL A 634 -13.07 -20.03 -7.75
CA VAL A 634 -13.98 -20.91 -8.53
C VAL A 634 -14.95 -21.69 -7.64
N ASN A 635 -14.59 -21.95 -6.38
CA ASN A 635 -15.46 -22.62 -5.42
C ASN A 635 -16.49 -21.65 -4.76
N ARG A 636 -16.42 -20.37 -5.01
CA ARG A 636 -17.39 -19.35 -4.55
C ARG A 636 -18.42 -18.94 -5.61
N LYS A 637 -18.61 -19.75 -6.60
CA LYS A 637 -19.65 -19.53 -7.61
C LYS A 637 -21.05 -19.82 -7.04
N ASP A 638 -22.05 -19.32 -7.76
CA ASP A 638 -23.46 -19.51 -7.42
C ASP A 638 -23.83 -20.97 -7.13
N PRO A 639 -24.68 -21.27 -6.14
CA PRO A 639 -25.06 -22.62 -5.79
C PRO A 639 -25.79 -23.39 -6.93
N SER A 640 -26.41 -22.68 -7.87
CA SER A 640 -27.03 -23.23 -9.05
C SER A 640 -26.04 -23.71 -10.11
N GLY A 641 -24.74 -23.38 -9.96
CA GLY A 641 -23.66 -23.85 -10.85
C GLY A 641 -23.66 -23.15 -12.21
N ARG A 642 -24.24 -21.99 -12.33
CA ARG A 642 -24.32 -21.19 -13.57
C ARG A 642 -23.02 -20.50 -13.95
N ASN A 643 -22.01 -20.54 -13.10
CA ASN A 643 -20.72 -19.84 -13.20
C ASN A 643 -20.85 -18.31 -13.08
N LEU A 644 -21.79 -17.85 -12.30
CA LEU A 644 -21.88 -16.50 -11.78
C LEU A 644 -21.19 -16.45 -10.40
N PHE A 645 -20.74 -15.28 -9.98
CA PHE A 645 -19.97 -15.18 -8.75
C PHE A 645 -20.60 -14.18 -7.79
N GLU A 646 -20.66 -14.58 -6.53
CA GLU A 646 -20.88 -13.69 -5.40
C GLU A 646 -19.50 -13.32 -4.87
N GLY A 647 -19.03 -12.12 -5.17
CA GLY A 647 -17.72 -11.64 -4.70
C GLY A 647 -17.76 -11.19 -3.24
N GLY A 648 -18.92 -10.79 -2.75
CA GLY A 648 -19.06 -10.12 -1.46
C GLY A 648 -18.56 -8.67 -1.52
N PHE A 649 -17.75 -8.27 -0.58
CA PHE A 649 -17.24 -6.91 -0.40
C PHE A 649 -16.60 -6.30 -1.67
N LEU A 650 -15.57 -6.90 -2.21
CA LEU A 650 -14.85 -6.51 -3.44
C LEU A 650 -14.30 -5.07 -3.46
N GLY A 651 -14.09 -4.43 -2.31
CA GLY A 651 -13.48 -3.11 -2.22
C GLY A 651 -14.28 -1.95 -2.82
N LEU A 652 -15.56 -2.17 -3.18
CA LEU A 652 -16.46 -1.13 -3.70
C LEU A 652 -17.53 -0.82 -2.64
N ASP A 653 -17.13 -0.25 -1.55
CA ASP A 653 -17.81 -0.20 -0.25
C ASP A 653 -19.34 0.06 -0.34
N ASN A 654 -19.72 1.31 -0.61
CA ASN A 654 -21.13 1.71 -0.61
C ASN A 654 -21.81 1.72 -1.97
N ILE A 655 -21.22 1.07 -3.00
CA ILE A 655 -21.67 1.19 -4.40
C ILE A 655 -23.07 0.63 -4.66
N GLY A 656 -23.49 -0.37 -3.88
CA GLY A 656 -24.78 -1.04 -4.02
C GLY A 656 -25.88 -0.49 -3.12
N VAL A 657 -27.08 -1.10 -3.21
CA VAL A 657 -28.22 -0.81 -2.29
C VAL A 657 -28.04 -1.48 -0.95
N PHE A 658 -27.29 -2.58 -0.89
CA PHE A 658 -27.04 -3.38 0.30
C PHE A 658 -25.56 -3.37 0.65
N ASP A 659 -25.26 -3.52 1.93
CA ASP A 659 -23.91 -3.84 2.39
C ASP A 659 -23.54 -5.23 1.85
N ARG A 660 -22.50 -5.27 1.01
CA ARG A 660 -22.04 -6.50 0.33
C ARG A 660 -21.25 -7.43 1.27
N SER A 661 -20.82 -6.95 2.43
CA SER A 661 -20.17 -7.74 3.49
C SER A 661 -21.16 -8.42 4.42
N ALA A 662 -22.43 -7.99 4.40
CA ALA A 662 -23.47 -8.45 5.30
C ALA A 662 -24.46 -9.42 4.61
N PRO A 663 -25.16 -10.28 5.37
CA PRO A 663 -26.26 -11.06 4.84
C PRO A 663 -27.36 -10.17 4.25
N LEU A 664 -27.86 -10.50 3.06
CA LEU A 664 -28.89 -9.72 2.38
C LEU A 664 -30.18 -9.64 3.20
N PRO A 665 -30.78 -8.45 3.35
CA PRO A 665 -32.03 -8.29 4.11
C PRO A 665 -33.23 -9.02 3.46
N THR A 666 -33.14 -9.31 2.15
CA THR A 666 -34.12 -10.09 1.40
C THR A 666 -34.00 -11.59 1.60
N GLY A 667 -32.91 -12.08 2.22
CA GLY A 667 -32.44 -13.45 2.01
C GLY A 667 -32.05 -13.66 0.54
N GLY A 668 -31.69 -14.87 0.15
CA GLY A 668 -31.28 -15.15 -1.23
C GLY A 668 -29.84 -14.77 -1.52
N GLN A 669 -29.54 -14.35 -2.75
CA GLN A 669 -28.17 -14.20 -3.25
C GLN A 669 -28.06 -13.00 -4.20
N LEU A 670 -26.90 -12.33 -4.19
CA LEU A 670 -26.53 -11.27 -5.12
C LEU A 670 -25.53 -11.83 -6.15
N GLU A 671 -26.01 -12.07 -7.37
CA GLU A 671 -25.16 -12.44 -8.50
C GLU A 671 -24.51 -11.14 -9.00
N GLN A 672 -23.20 -10.98 -8.73
CA GLN A 672 -22.49 -9.71 -8.94
C GLN A 672 -21.89 -9.63 -10.34
N ALA A 673 -22.19 -8.56 -11.07
CA ALA A 673 -21.66 -8.34 -12.41
C ALA A 673 -20.15 -8.04 -12.37
N ASP A 674 -19.69 -7.27 -11.40
CA ASP A 674 -18.26 -7.02 -11.16
C ASP A 674 -17.55 -8.31 -10.67
N GLY A 675 -18.09 -9.01 -9.69
CA GLY A 675 -17.53 -10.27 -9.19
C GLY A 675 -17.33 -11.30 -10.30
N THR A 676 -18.29 -11.41 -11.21
CA THR A 676 -18.23 -12.32 -12.36
C THR A 676 -17.21 -11.81 -13.40
N ALA A 677 -17.18 -10.50 -13.68
CA ALA A 677 -16.21 -9.91 -14.59
C ALA A 677 -14.77 -10.01 -14.08
N TRP A 678 -14.53 -9.82 -12.77
CA TRP A 678 -13.23 -10.05 -12.15
C TRP A 678 -12.74 -11.49 -12.37
N MET A 679 -13.62 -12.47 -12.27
CA MET A 679 -13.23 -13.85 -12.52
C MET A 679 -12.98 -14.15 -14.00
N ALA A 680 -13.67 -13.46 -14.93
CA ALA A 680 -13.34 -13.53 -16.35
C ALA A 680 -11.93 -12.95 -16.61
N LEU A 681 -11.61 -11.79 -16.06
CA LEU A 681 -10.28 -11.17 -16.13
C LEU A 681 -9.20 -12.06 -15.49
N PHE A 682 -9.46 -12.60 -14.30
CA PHE A 682 -8.52 -13.51 -13.64
C PHE A 682 -8.23 -14.75 -14.50
N SER A 683 -9.27 -15.32 -15.15
CA SER A 683 -9.08 -16.43 -16.08
C SER A 683 -8.18 -16.05 -17.26
N GLN A 684 -8.32 -14.85 -17.80
CA GLN A 684 -7.47 -14.32 -18.88
C GLN A 684 -6.02 -14.12 -18.40
N ASN A 685 -5.81 -13.51 -17.25
CA ASN A 685 -4.45 -13.30 -16.72
C ASN A 685 -3.75 -14.63 -16.40
N MET A 686 -4.47 -15.62 -15.86
CA MET A 686 -3.93 -16.96 -15.66
C MET A 686 -3.65 -17.68 -16.98
N LEU A 687 -4.41 -17.43 -18.04
CA LEU A 687 -4.13 -17.90 -19.39
C LEU A 687 -2.82 -17.29 -19.92
N GLU A 688 -2.66 -15.97 -19.81
CA GLU A 688 -1.46 -15.25 -20.24
C GLU A 688 -0.22 -15.78 -19.51
N LEU A 689 -0.29 -15.93 -18.17
CA LEU A 689 0.77 -16.54 -17.36
C LEU A 689 1.10 -17.98 -17.81
N ALA A 690 0.08 -18.80 -18.13
CA ALA A 690 0.28 -20.18 -18.57
C ALA A 690 0.93 -20.24 -19.97
N ILE A 691 0.60 -19.32 -20.87
CA ILE A 691 1.22 -19.19 -22.19
C ILE A 691 2.70 -18.80 -22.05
N GLU A 692 3.03 -17.81 -21.23
CA GLU A 692 4.42 -17.42 -20.98
C GLU A 692 5.24 -18.60 -20.44
N LEU A 693 4.70 -19.33 -19.47
CA LEU A 693 5.36 -20.51 -18.91
C LEU A 693 5.45 -21.67 -19.90
N ALA A 694 4.50 -21.82 -20.83
CA ALA A 694 4.50 -22.86 -21.85
C ALA A 694 5.63 -22.66 -22.87
N THR A 695 6.19 -21.45 -22.99
CA THR A 695 7.36 -21.19 -23.85
C THR A 695 8.59 -21.99 -23.42
N VAL A 696 8.71 -22.28 -22.11
CA VAL A 696 9.83 -23.03 -21.52
C VAL A 696 9.43 -24.43 -21.04
N ASP A 697 8.15 -24.67 -20.75
CA ASP A 697 7.63 -25.98 -20.29
C ASP A 697 6.26 -26.27 -20.91
N PRO A 698 6.20 -27.13 -21.96
CA PRO A 698 4.95 -27.44 -22.65
C PRO A 698 3.83 -28.03 -21.76
N SER A 699 4.14 -28.47 -20.54
CA SER A 699 3.10 -28.98 -19.63
C SER A 699 2.07 -27.92 -19.25
N TYR A 700 2.41 -26.64 -19.36
CA TYR A 700 1.49 -25.53 -19.09
C TYR A 700 0.43 -25.31 -20.20
N GLU A 701 0.56 -25.91 -21.40
CA GLU A 701 -0.48 -25.87 -22.44
C GLU A 701 -1.82 -26.43 -21.96
N ASP A 702 -1.79 -27.46 -21.11
CA ASP A 702 -3.02 -28.04 -20.55
C ASP A 702 -3.73 -27.08 -19.59
N LEU A 703 -2.97 -26.30 -18.82
CA LEU A 703 -3.50 -25.28 -17.93
C LEU A 703 -4.00 -24.07 -18.71
N ALA A 704 -3.29 -23.65 -19.77
CA ALA A 704 -3.77 -22.62 -20.68
C ALA A 704 -5.14 -22.96 -21.27
N LEU A 705 -5.32 -24.20 -21.77
CA LEU A 705 -6.63 -24.65 -22.24
C LEU A 705 -7.70 -24.61 -21.16
N LYS A 706 -7.36 -24.98 -19.91
CA LYS A 706 -8.30 -24.92 -18.79
C LYS A 706 -8.78 -23.47 -18.53
N PHE A 707 -7.89 -22.49 -18.55
CA PHE A 707 -8.26 -21.08 -18.32
C PHE A 707 -9.08 -20.50 -19.48
N VAL A 708 -8.79 -20.89 -20.74
CA VAL A 708 -9.66 -20.57 -21.86
C VAL A 708 -11.09 -21.11 -21.63
N GLN A 709 -11.21 -22.36 -21.15
CA GLN A 709 -12.51 -22.95 -20.87
C GLN A 709 -13.24 -22.20 -19.75
N HIS A 710 -12.55 -21.85 -18.66
CA HIS A 710 -13.13 -21.06 -17.57
C HIS A 710 -13.62 -19.69 -18.07
N PHE A 711 -12.77 -18.97 -18.83
CA PHE A 711 -13.15 -17.68 -19.42
C PHE A 711 -14.47 -17.79 -20.21
N PHE A 712 -14.57 -18.70 -21.17
CA PHE A 712 -15.79 -18.80 -22.00
C PHE A 712 -17.02 -19.26 -21.20
N GLN A 713 -16.85 -20.09 -20.19
CA GLN A 713 -17.96 -20.48 -19.31
C GLN A 713 -18.45 -19.30 -18.45
N ILE A 714 -17.56 -18.47 -17.93
CA ILE A 714 -17.90 -17.29 -17.14
C ILE A 714 -18.51 -16.21 -18.04
N ALA A 715 -17.84 -15.87 -19.11
CA ALA A 715 -18.29 -14.84 -20.05
C ALA A 715 -19.66 -15.16 -20.65
N GLY A 716 -19.87 -16.44 -21.05
CA GLY A 716 -21.16 -16.89 -21.55
C GLY A 716 -22.26 -16.99 -20.45
N ALA A 717 -21.88 -16.96 -19.17
CA ALA A 717 -22.86 -16.94 -18.08
C ALA A 717 -23.42 -15.53 -17.82
N MET A 718 -22.63 -14.48 -18.09
CA MET A 718 -23.02 -13.08 -17.88
C MET A 718 -24.16 -12.63 -18.80
N ASP A 719 -24.24 -13.24 -19.98
CA ASP A 719 -25.23 -12.90 -21.01
C ASP A 719 -25.63 -14.19 -21.76
N ARG A 720 -26.64 -14.86 -21.24
CA ARG A 720 -27.13 -16.13 -21.78
C ARG A 720 -28.13 -15.89 -22.88
N VAL A 721 -28.12 -16.82 -23.83
CA VAL A 721 -29.24 -16.98 -24.78
C VAL A 721 -30.32 -17.79 -24.08
N GLY A 722 -31.42 -17.16 -23.67
CA GLY A 722 -32.54 -17.86 -23.00
C GLY A 722 -33.78 -17.01 -22.83
N GLU A 723 -34.89 -17.65 -22.36
CA GLU A 723 -36.20 -17.01 -22.22
C GLU A 723 -36.42 -16.30 -20.85
N THR A 724 -35.39 -16.28 -19.96
CA THR A 724 -35.53 -15.73 -18.60
C THR A 724 -34.86 -14.37 -18.46
N PRO A 725 -35.52 -13.36 -17.85
CA PRO A 725 -34.99 -12.02 -17.70
C PRO A 725 -33.99 -11.86 -16.55
N ASP A 726 -33.27 -12.93 -16.20
CA ASP A 726 -32.35 -13.00 -15.05
C ASP A 726 -30.86 -12.94 -15.45
N GLU A 727 -30.56 -12.31 -16.57
CA GLU A 727 -29.21 -12.09 -17.06
C GLU A 727 -28.64 -10.76 -16.55
N MET A 728 -27.28 -10.67 -16.47
CA MET A 728 -26.63 -9.44 -16.05
C MET A 728 -26.70 -8.35 -17.11
N TRP A 729 -26.66 -8.71 -18.39
CA TRP A 729 -26.85 -7.78 -19.51
C TRP A 729 -28.30 -7.33 -19.65
N ASP A 730 -28.52 -6.03 -19.70
CA ASP A 730 -29.82 -5.44 -19.99
C ASP A 730 -29.83 -4.94 -21.45
N GLU A 731 -30.63 -5.61 -22.30
CA GLU A 731 -30.66 -5.34 -23.73
C GLU A 731 -31.28 -3.97 -24.04
N GLU A 732 -32.25 -3.49 -23.25
CA GLU A 732 -32.86 -2.19 -23.44
C GLU A 732 -31.88 -1.07 -23.07
N ASP A 733 -31.22 -1.19 -21.92
CA ASP A 733 -30.31 -0.17 -21.40
C ASP A 733 -28.90 -0.28 -22.02
N GLY A 734 -28.51 -1.45 -22.55
CA GLY A 734 -27.16 -1.69 -23.10
C GLY A 734 -26.08 -1.57 -22.04
N PHE A 735 -26.31 -2.21 -20.87
CA PHE A 735 -25.45 -2.13 -19.72
C PHE A 735 -25.53 -3.37 -18.84
N PHE A 736 -24.51 -3.65 -18.02
CA PHE A 736 -24.53 -4.77 -17.08
C PHE A 736 -24.99 -4.33 -15.70
N TYR A 737 -25.70 -5.24 -15.00
CA TYR A 737 -26.23 -5.02 -13.67
C TYR A 737 -26.09 -6.26 -12.79
N ASP A 738 -26.00 -6.04 -11.49
CA ASP A 738 -26.18 -7.12 -10.49
C ASP A 738 -27.59 -7.68 -10.58
N VAL A 739 -27.70 -8.98 -10.29
CA VAL A 739 -28.99 -9.69 -10.24
C VAL A 739 -29.23 -10.19 -8.83
N LEU A 740 -30.28 -9.66 -8.20
CA LEU A 740 -30.78 -10.13 -6.92
C LEU A 740 -31.68 -11.33 -7.15
N ARG A 741 -31.30 -12.48 -6.59
CA ARG A 741 -32.10 -13.71 -6.61
C ARG A 741 -32.70 -13.95 -5.26
N LEU A 742 -34.04 -13.97 -5.19
CA LEU A 742 -34.79 -14.22 -3.96
C LEU A 742 -34.86 -15.72 -3.62
N PRO A 743 -35.22 -16.10 -2.37
CA PRO A 743 -35.30 -17.49 -1.96
C PRO A 743 -36.35 -18.34 -2.73
N ASP A 744 -37.35 -17.68 -3.33
CA ASP A 744 -38.35 -18.34 -4.15
C ASP A 744 -37.90 -18.61 -5.61
N GLY A 745 -36.67 -18.19 -5.94
CA GLY A 745 -36.07 -18.34 -7.27
C GLY A 745 -36.36 -17.18 -8.23
N THR A 746 -37.18 -16.20 -7.85
CA THR A 746 -37.37 -15.00 -8.66
C THR A 746 -36.08 -14.16 -8.69
N ALA A 747 -35.84 -13.49 -9.80
CA ALA A 747 -34.66 -12.66 -10.02
C ALA A 747 -35.03 -11.25 -10.44
N THR A 748 -34.25 -10.28 -9.98
CA THR A 748 -34.45 -8.87 -10.30
C THR A 748 -33.11 -8.20 -10.58
N ARG A 749 -32.96 -7.53 -11.72
CA ARG A 749 -31.79 -6.67 -11.98
C ARG A 749 -31.84 -5.43 -11.09
N LEU A 750 -30.75 -5.13 -10.44
CA LEU A 750 -30.57 -3.89 -9.69
C LEU A 750 -29.98 -2.83 -10.65
N ARG A 751 -30.85 -2.06 -11.30
CA ARG A 751 -30.46 -1.11 -12.36
C ARG A 751 -29.73 0.13 -11.83
N ILE A 752 -28.63 -0.11 -11.11
CA ILE A 752 -27.73 0.95 -10.61
C ILE A 752 -26.62 1.15 -11.65
N ARG A 753 -26.61 2.28 -12.30
CA ARG A 753 -25.60 2.64 -13.32
C ARG A 753 -24.30 3.05 -12.62
N SER A 754 -23.46 2.07 -12.31
CA SER A 754 -22.22 2.25 -11.59
C SER A 754 -21.05 1.56 -12.30
N MET A 755 -19.85 1.70 -11.74
CA MET A 755 -18.66 0.97 -12.20
C MET A 755 -18.83 -0.55 -12.20
N VAL A 756 -19.72 -1.11 -11.37
CA VAL A 756 -20.06 -2.54 -11.40
C VAL A 756 -20.40 -2.99 -12.82
N GLY A 757 -21.18 -2.18 -13.55
CA GLY A 757 -21.55 -2.48 -14.94
C GLY A 757 -20.51 -2.07 -15.99
N LEU A 758 -19.46 -1.35 -15.62
CA LEU A 758 -18.31 -1.01 -16.49
C LEU A 758 -17.16 -2.03 -16.36
N ILE A 759 -16.99 -2.69 -15.24
CA ILE A 759 -15.90 -3.68 -15.01
C ILE A 759 -15.87 -4.81 -16.06
N PRO A 760 -17.01 -5.30 -16.62
CA PRO A 760 -16.97 -6.26 -17.74
C PRO A 760 -16.15 -5.79 -18.95
N LEU A 761 -15.99 -4.48 -19.18
CA LEU A 761 -15.09 -3.90 -20.17
C LEU A 761 -13.63 -4.29 -19.94
N CYS A 762 -13.23 -4.43 -18.68
CA CYS A 762 -11.85 -4.75 -18.30
C CYS A 762 -11.46 -6.21 -18.58
N ALA A 763 -12.43 -7.10 -18.75
CA ALA A 763 -12.20 -8.51 -19.07
C ALA A 763 -11.91 -8.68 -20.57
N VAL A 764 -10.74 -8.24 -21.00
CA VAL A 764 -10.24 -8.33 -22.36
C VAL A 764 -8.75 -8.72 -22.39
N ALA A 765 -8.40 -9.65 -23.29
CA ALA A 765 -7.04 -10.07 -23.59
C ALA A 765 -6.88 -10.27 -25.10
N VAL A 766 -5.70 -9.94 -25.61
CA VAL A 766 -5.36 -10.06 -27.05
C VAL A 766 -4.21 -11.04 -27.21
N ILE A 767 -4.43 -12.05 -28.06
CA ILE A 767 -3.45 -13.09 -28.38
C ILE A 767 -2.82 -12.78 -29.73
N SER A 768 -1.50 -12.76 -29.78
CA SER A 768 -0.77 -12.46 -31.00
C SER A 768 -0.74 -13.67 -31.97
N PRO A 769 -0.56 -13.44 -33.27
CA PRO A 769 -0.36 -14.53 -34.25
C PRO A 769 0.83 -15.40 -33.91
N GLU A 770 1.93 -14.83 -33.44
CA GLU A 770 3.15 -15.54 -33.05
C GLU A 770 2.87 -16.57 -31.97
N THR A 771 2.07 -16.18 -30.96
CA THR A 771 1.63 -17.10 -29.91
C THR A 771 0.81 -18.26 -30.49
N LEU A 772 -0.11 -17.99 -31.42
CA LEU A 772 -0.93 -19.05 -32.03
C LEU A 772 -0.08 -20.00 -32.88
N GLU A 773 0.96 -19.51 -33.58
CA GLU A 773 1.90 -20.27 -34.35
C GLU A 773 2.85 -21.08 -33.46
N GLN A 774 3.24 -20.53 -32.31
CA GLN A 774 4.13 -21.23 -31.37
C GLN A 774 3.43 -22.41 -30.70
N PHE A 775 2.10 -22.33 -30.45
CA PHE A 775 1.32 -23.37 -29.78
C PHE A 775 0.22 -23.97 -30.66
N PRO A 776 0.56 -24.66 -31.77
CA PRO A 776 -0.45 -25.19 -32.69
C PRO A 776 -1.35 -26.27 -32.09
N SER A 777 -0.83 -27.05 -31.13
CA SER A 777 -1.61 -28.06 -30.39
C SER A 777 -2.69 -27.42 -29.52
N LEU A 778 -2.32 -26.44 -28.75
CA LEU A 778 -3.25 -25.64 -27.92
C LEU A 778 -4.31 -24.98 -28.80
N THR A 779 -3.90 -24.31 -29.88
CA THR A 779 -4.79 -23.63 -30.82
C THR A 779 -5.83 -24.58 -31.43
N ALA A 780 -5.42 -25.79 -31.85
CA ALA A 780 -6.32 -26.81 -32.40
C ALA A 780 -7.33 -27.32 -31.33
N ARG A 781 -6.87 -27.50 -30.10
CA ARG A 781 -7.71 -27.94 -28.95
C ARG A 781 -8.74 -26.86 -28.56
N VAL A 782 -8.33 -25.59 -28.52
CA VAL A 782 -9.22 -24.45 -28.28
C VAL A 782 -10.28 -24.38 -29.37
N ARG A 783 -9.89 -24.46 -30.66
CA ARG A 783 -10.85 -24.46 -31.77
C ARG A 783 -11.87 -25.60 -31.63
N SER A 784 -11.42 -26.82 -31.34
CA SER A 784 -12.30 -27.98 -31.14
C SER A 784 -13.23 -27.80 -29.94
N TYR A 785 -12.79 -27.13 -28.89
CA TYR A 785 -13.66 -26.78 -27.74
C TYR A 785 -14.76 -25.80 -28.16
N LEU A 786 -14.41 -24.71 -28.87
CA LEU A 786 -15.36 -23.70 -29.33
C LEU A 786 -16.39 -24.26 -30.32
N GLU A 787 -15.94 -25.13 -31.26
CA GLU A 787 -16.86 -25.80 -32.19
C GLU A 787 -17.91 -26.67 -31.50
N ARG A 788 -17.58 -27.27 -30.37
CA ARG A 788 -18.51 -28.12 -29.58
C ARG A 788 -19.43 -27.30 -28.66
N ASN A 789 -19.05 -26.06 -28.35
CA ASN A 789 -19.75 -25.20 -27.37
C ASN A 789 -20.11 -23.85 -28.00
N ARG A 790 -20.69 -23.87 -29.20
CA ARG A 790 -21.04 -22.66 -29.96
C ARG A 790 -22.00 -21.74 -29.24
N ASP A 791 -22.86 -22.32 -28.40
CA ASP A 791 -23.84 -21.56 -27.62
C ASP A 791 -23.19 -20.56 -26.64
N LEU A 792 -21.95 -20.84 -26.18
CA LEU A 792 -21.19 -19.92 -25.34
C LEU A 792 -20.69 -18.66 -26.09
N LEU A 793 -20.67 -18.68 -27.43
CA LEU A 793 -20.09 -17.64 -28.25
C LEU A 793 -21.11 -16.63 -28.80
N VAL A 794 -22.40 -16.87 -28.62
CA VAL A 794 -23.46 -16.14 -29.34
C VAL A 794 -23.40 -14.64 -29.07
N ASN A 795 -23.10 -14.25 -27.84
CA ASN A 795 -23.11 -12.87 -27.38
C ASN A 795 -21.70 -12.31 -27.09
N LEU A 796 -20.65 -13.06 -27.34
CA LEU A 796 -19.25 -12.70 -27.10
C LEU A 796 -18.56 -12.21 -28.37
N ALA A 797 -17.38 -11.62 -28.23
CA ALA A 797 -16.50 -11.38 -29.36
C ALA A 797 -16.07 -12.72 -30.00
N ASP A 798 -16.10 -12.82 -31.33
CA ASP A 798 -15.66 -14.03 -32.02
C ASP A 798 -14.13 -14.21 -31.93
N PRO A 799 -13.64 -15.17 -31.16
CA PRO A 799 -12.20 -15.36 -30.99
C PRO A 799 -11.50 -15.94 -32.21
N GLN A 800 -12.26 -16.34 -33.25
CA GLN A 800 -11.73 -16.82 -34.52
C GLN A 800 -11.57 -15.69 -35.55
N ARG A 801 -12.23 -14.56 -35.36
CA ARG A 801 -12.12 -13.41 -36.25
C ARG A 801 -10.75 -12.72 -36.03
N PRO A 802 -9.92 -12.55 -37.07
CA PRO A 802 -8.69 -11.78 -36.93
C PRO A 802 -8.97 -10.29 -36.87
N GLY A 803 -8.31 -9.63 -35.95
CA GLY A 803 -8.17 -8.18 -35.89
C GLY A 803 -6.95 -7.69 -36.67
N VAL A 804 -6.52 -6.45 -36.36
CA VAL A 804 -5.31 -5.85 -36.93
C VAL A 804 -4.09 -6.74 -36.64
N ASN A 805 -3.17 -6.79 -37.57
CA ASN A 805 -1.97 -7.62 -37.53
C ASN A 805 -2.25 -9.12 -37.26
N GLY A 806 -3.49 -9.61 -37.46
CA GLY A 806 -3.85 -11.03 -37.26
C GLY A 806 -4.14 -11.40 -35.81
N HIS A 807 -4.16 -10.45 -34.90
CA HIS A 807 -4.48 -10.66 -33.48
C HIS A 807 -5.84 -11.34 -33.26
N ARG A 808 -5.99 -12.06 -32.14
CA ARG A 808 -7.26 -12.64 -31.68
C ARG A 808 -7.64 -12.00 -30.36
N ILE A 809 -8.94 -11.83 -30.13
CA ILE A 809 -9.47 -11.24 -28.92
C ILE A 809 -10.27 -12.26 -28.10
N LEU A 810 -10.05 -12.21 -26.78
CA LEU A 810 -10.92 -12.81 -25.78
C LEU A 810 -11.57 -11.65 -25.02
N SER A 811 -12.88 -11.47 -25.19
CA SER A 811 -13.62 -10.39 -24.54
C SER A 811 -15.03 -10.82 -24.20
N VAL A 812 -15.54 -10.36 -23.06
CA VAL A 812 -16.94 -10.50 -22.67
C VAL A 812 -17.85 -9.68 -23.59
N LEU A 813 -17.34 -8.59 -24.15
CA LEU A 813 -18.08 -7.67 -25.01
C LEU A 813 -17.78 -7.96 -26.48
N ASN A 814 -18.82 -8.21 -27.31
CA ASN A 814 -18.72 -8.10 -28.76
C ASN A 814 -18.67 -6.62 -29.17
N GLU A 815 -18.44 -6.31 -30.46
CA GLU A 815 -18.30 -4.94 -30.97
C GLU A 815 -19.54 -4.08 -30.69
N GLU A 816 -20.75 -4.63 -30.82
CA GLU A 816 -22.00 -3.91 -30.58
C GLU A 816 -22.14 -3.51 -29.11
N LYS A 817 -21.92 -4.45 -28.19
CA LYS A 817 -21.98 -4.19 -26.74
C LYS A 817 -20.87 -3.24 -26.30
N LEU A 818 -19.68 -3.39 -26.86
CA LEU A 818 -18.58 -2.48 -26.61
C LEU A 818 -18.97 -1.04 -26.94
N ARG A 819 -19.56 -0.80 -28.12
CA ARG A 819 -20.05 0.54 -28.52
C ARG A 819 -21.11 1.07 -27.56
N ARG A 820 -22.05 0.21 -27.14
CA ARG A 820 -23.15 0.61 -26.23
C ARG A 820 -22.64 0.98 -24.85
N VAL A 821 -21.72 0.18 -24.28
CA VAL A 821 -21.08 0.48 -22.97
C VAL A 821 -20.23 1.75 -23.06
N LEU A 822 -19.41 1.88 -24.11
CA LEU A 822 -18.59 3.07 -24.31
C LEU A 822 -19.43 4.35 -24.48
N ASN A 823 -20.50 4.30 -25.25
CA ASN A 823 -21.42 5.44 -25.38
C ASN A 823 -22.02 5.88 -24.02
N ARG A 824 -22.19 4.95 -23.07
CA ARG A 824 -22.65 5.29 -21.72
C ARG A 824 -21.52 5.87 -20.88
N MET A 825 -20.33 5.24 -20.97
CA MET A 825 -19.15 5.63 -20.21
C MET A 825 -18.63 7.02 -20.62
N LEU A 826 -18.68 7.33 -21.91
CA LEU A 826 -18.14 8.57 -22.49
C LEU A 826 -19.16 9.72 -22.52
N ASP A 827 -20.34 9.54 -21.95
CA ASP A 827 -21.40 10.55 -21.83
C ASP A 827 -21.14 11.40 -20.57
N GLU A 828 -20.96 12.72 -20.76
CA GLU A 828 -20.65 13.67 -19.69
C GLU A 828 -21.80 13.85 -18.68
N GLU A 829 -23.05 13.66 -19.11
CA GLU A 829 -24.21 13.66 -18.21
C GLU A 829 -24.31 12.35 -17.39
N ARG A 830 -23.41 11.41 -17.60
CA ARG A 830 -23.40 10.11 -16.95
C ARG A 830 -22.09 9.85 -16.23
N PHE A 831 -21.14 9.19 -16.90
CA PHE A 831 -19.93 8.72 -16.27
C PHE A 831 -18.70 9.59 -16.55
N LEU A 832 -18.60 10.20 -17.73
CA LEU A 832 -17.42 10.97 -18.08
C LEU A 832 -17.42 12.31 -17.35
N SER A 833 -16.38 12.55 -16.57
CA SER A 833 -16.13 13.85 -15.93
C SER A 833 -14.93 14.55 -16.56
N PRO A 834 -14.70 15.84 -16.29
CA PRO A 834 -13.46 16.50 -16.68
C PRO A 834 -12.20 15.84 -16.12
N HIS A 835 -12.34 14.96 -15.11
CA HIS A 835 -11.25 14.39 -14.32
C HIS A 835 -11.18 12.85 -14.37
N GLY A 836 -11.92 12.20 -15.28
CA GLY A 836 -11.96 10.75 -15.47
C GLY A 836 -13.37 10.16 -15.40
N VAL A 837 -13.46 8.83 -15.26
CA VAL A 837 -14.74 8.11 -15.20
C VAL A 837 -15.23 8.04 -13.75
N ARG A 838 -16.46 8.50 -13.52
CA ARG A 838 -17.14 8.47 -12.21
C ARG A 838 -17.50 7.04 -11.81
N SER A 839 -17.47 6.75 -10.51
CA SER A 839 -17.87 5.44 -9.97
C SER A 839 -19.36 5.15 -10.05
N LEU A 840 -20.21 6.18 -10.02
CA LEU A 840 -21.64 6.11 -10.25
C LEU A 840 -22.06 7.14 -11.28
N SER A 841 -23.02 6.80 -12.14
CA SER A 841 -23.55 7.73 -13.14
C SER A 841 -24.23 8.95 -12.49
N ARG A 842 -23.90 10.14 -12.98
CA ARG A 842 -24.52 11.40 -12.57
C ARG A 842 -26.04 11.43 -12.79
N SER A 843 -26.58 10.57 -13.68
CA SER A 843 -28.03 10.43 -13.87
C SER A 843 -28.78 10.04 -12.57
N HIS A 844 -28.08 9.46 -11.58
CA HIS A 844 -28.67 9.16 -10.27
C HIS A 844 -28.76 10.37 -9.32
N LEU A 845 -28.33 11.57 -9.77
CA LEU A 845 -28.58 12.82 -9.05
C LEU A 845 -30.07 13.19 -9.10
N ASP A 846 -30.67 13.12 -10.29
CA ASP A 846 -32.09 13.47 -10.51
C ASP A 846 -33.02 12.26 -10.34
N GLU A 847 -32.52 11.04 -10.60
CA GLU A 847 -33.27 9.78 -10.53
C GLU A 847 -32.52 8.75 -9.68
N PRO A 848 -32.51 8.88 -8.34
CA PRO A 848 -31.90 7.87 -7.46
C PRO A 848 -32.55 6.50 -7.65
N TYR A 849 -31.74 5.44 -7.63
CA TYR A 849 -32.27 4.09 -7.64
C TYR A 849 -32.84 3.72 -6.29
N VAL A 850 -34.08 3.23 -6.27
CA VAL A 850 -34.81 2.88 -5.05
C VAL A 850 -35.23 1.43 -5.09
N PHE A 851 -34.92 0.69 -4.02
CA PHE A 851 -35.36 -0.67 -3.79
C PHE A 851 -36.05 -0.80 -2.44
N THR A 852 -37.20 -1.47 -2.37
CA THR A 852 -37.97 -1.59 -1.14
C THR A 852 -38.05 -3.05 -0.73
N VAL A 853 -37.66 -3.35 0.52
CA VAL A 853 -37.77 -4.67 1.14
C VAL A 853 -38.71 -4.52 2.34
N GLU A 854 -39.88 -5.16 2.29
CA GLU A 854 -40.94 -4.97 3.29
C GLU A 854 -41.28 -3.47 3.45
N ASP A 855 -41.04 -2.89 4.62
CA ASP A 855 -41.27 -1.47 4.92
C ASP A 855 -40.00 -0.60 4.87
N HIS A 856 -38.84 -1.20 4.54
CA HIS A 856 -37.56 -0.51 4.47
C HIS A 856 -37.26 -0.08 3.03
N ARG A 857 -36.90 1.21 2.87
CA ARG A 857 -36.51 1.79 1.61
C ARG A 857 -34.98 1.90 1.58
N TYR A 858 -34.37 1.34 0.57
CA TYR A 858 -32.95 1.44 0.25
C TYR A 858 -32.79 2.33 -0.98
N GLU A 859 -31.80 3.22 -0.96
CA GLU A 859 -31.60 4.20 -2.02
C GLU A 859 -30.11 4.32 -2.38
N VAL A 860 -29.85 4.50 -3.68
CA VAL A 860 -28.52 4.86 -4.21
C VAL A 860 -28.69 6.11 -5.06
N GLY A 861 -28.14 7.21 -4.57
CA GLY A 861 -28.08 8.51 -5.27
C GLY A 861 -26.64 8.87 -5.63
N TYR A 862 -26.47 9.83 -6.53
CA TYR A 862 -25.17 10.36 -6.91
C TYR A 862 -24.63 11.29 -5.82
N LEU A 863 -23.43 10.99 -5.33
CA LEU A 863 -22.70 11.73 -4.33
C LEU A 863 -21.26 11.94 -4.83
N PRO A 864 -20.92 13.10 -5.39
CA PRO A 864 -19.64 13.30 -6.07
C PRO A 864 -18.43 13.45 -5.14
N ALA A 865 -18.64 13.64 -3.84
CA ALA A 865 -17.62 13.85 -2.83
C ALA A 865 -17.64 12.70 -1.79
N GLU A 866 -17.78 13.03 -0.52
CA GLU A 866 -17.79 12.09 0.58
C GLU A 866 -19.12 11.35 0.72
N SER A 867 -19.12 10.25 1.50
CA SER A 867 -20.33 9.48 1.77
C SER A 867 -21.25 10.19 2.77
N ASP A 868 -22.56 10.16 2.51
CA ASP A 868 -23.60 10.61 3.45
C ASP A 868 -23.97 9.54 4.48
N THR A 869 -23.40 8.32 4.39
CA THR A 869 -23.68 7.19 5.27
C THR A 869 -22.46 6.82 6.12
N GLY A 870 -22.69 6.09 7.21
CA GLY A 870 -21.62 5.49 8.02
C GLY A 870 -21.19 4.09 7.55
N MET A 871 -21.62 3.66 6.36
CA MET A 871 -21.26 2.36 5.80
C MET A 871 -19.74 2.31 5.59
N PHE A 872 -19.10 1.27 6.07
CA PHE A 872 -17.63 1.10 6.02
C PHE A 872 -16.85 2.29 6.59
N GLY A 873 -17.28 2.83 7.75
CA GLY A 873 -16.62 3.97 8.39
C GLY A 873 -17.01 5.33 7.81
N GLY A 874 -17.36 5.43 6.54
CA GLY A 874 -17.82 6.65 5.88
C GLY A 874 -16.73 7.42 5.14
N ASN A 875 -15.47 7.03 5.24
CA ASN A 875 -14.34 7.65 4.54
C ASN A 875 -14.09 7.09 3.14
N SER A 876 -14.92 6.17 2.66
CA SER A 876 -14.86 5.63 1.30
C SER A 876 -16.21 5.79 0.61
N ASN A 877 -16.22 6.43 -0.54
CA ASN A 877 -17.43 6.69 -1.32
C ASN A 877 -17.30 6.23 -2.77
N TRP A 878 -18.11 5.23 -3.17
CA TRP A 878 -18.19 4.71 -4.54
C TRP A 878 -19.48 5.13 -5.26
N ARG A 879 -20.12 6.23 -4.81
CA ARG A 879 -21.36 6.75 -5.40
C ARG A 879 -21.20 8.05 -6.18
N GLY A 880 -20.06 8.21 -6.89
CA GLY A 880 -19.87 9.37 -7.77
C GLY A 880 -18.44 9.82 -7.99
N PRO A 881 -17.53 9.69 -7.03
CA PRO A 881 -16.13 10.10 -7.19
C PRO A 881 -15.39 9.38 -8.31
N VAL A 882 -14.23 9.94 -8.66
CA VAL A 882 -13.26 9.34 -9.60
C VAL A 882 -12.23 8.58 -8.80
N TRP A 883 -12.05 7.29 -9.12
CA TRP A 883 -11.12 6.36 -8.50
C TRP A 883 -10.06 5.90 -9.50
N PHE A 884 -8.80 6.03 -9.14
CA PHE A 884 -7.67 5.67 -10.02
C PHE A 884 -7.62 4.19 -10.42
N PRO A 885 -7.80 3.19 -9.51
CA PRO A 885 -7.60 1.79 -9.86
C PRO A 885 -8.49 1.31 -11.01
N ILE A 886 -9.79 1.62 -10.96
CA ILE A 886 -10.72 1.19 -12.02
C ILE A 886 -10.51 1.99 -13.31
N ASN A 887 -10.24 3.30 -13.21
CA ASN A 887 -9.87 4.12 -14.36
C ASN A 887 -8.62 3.59 -15.08
N LEU A 888 -7.59 3.19 -14.33
CA LEU A 888 -6.37 2.57 -14.88
C LEU A 888 -6.68 1.26 -15.65
N LEU A 889 -7.55 0.41 -15.10
CA LEU A 889 -7.95 -0.82 -15.76
C LEU A 889 -8.83 -0.58 -16.99
N ILE A 890 -9.67 0.47 -16.99
CA ILE A 890 -10.42 0.91 -18.18
C ILE A 890 -9.44 1.37 -19.27
N ILE A 891 -8.44 2.19 -18.93
CA ILE A 891 -7.40 2.65 -19.87
C ILE A 891 -6.67 1.43 -20.45
N ARG A 892 -6.27 0.47 -19.61
CA ARG A 892 -5.68 -0.80 -20.07
C ARG A 892 -6.60 -1.53 -21.06
N ALA A 893 -7.87 -1.64 -20.74
CA ALA A 893 -8.82 -2.34 -21.58
C ALA A 893 -8.98 -1.67 -22.97
N LEU A 894 -9.09 -0.33 -23.01
CA LEU A 894 -9.16 0.44 -24.25
C LEU A 894 -7.92 0.20 -25.13
N LEU A 895 -6.74 0.17 -24.54
CA LEU A 895 -5.48 -0.13 -25.24
C LEU A 895 -5.45 -1.58 -25.78
N GLN A 896 -6.01 -2.55 -25.06
CA GLN A 896 -6.16 -3.93 -25.54
C GLN A 896 -7.16 -3.99 -26.70
N TYR A 897 -8.30 -3.30 -26.62
CA TYR A 897 -9.23 -3.20 -27.74
C TYR A 897 -8.62 -2.48 -28.95
N TYR A 898 -7.82 -1.41 -28.73
CA TYR A 898 -7.09 -0.74 -29.80
C TYR A 898 -6.10 -1.69 -30.48
N LYS A 899 -5.35 -2.49 -29.73
CA LYS A 899 -4.45 -3.51 -30.27
C LYS A 899 -5.14 -4.51 -31.20
N TYR A 900 -6.44 -4.79 -30.95
CA TYR A 900 -7.23 -5.69 -31.79
C TYR A 900 -7.90 -4.98 -32.96
N TYR A 901 -8.55 -3.83 -32.74
CA TYR A 901 -9.33 -3.13 -33.75
C TYR A 901 -8.51 -2.12 -34.59
N GLY A 902 -7.43 -1.57 -34.05
CA GLY A 902 -6.68 -0.46 -34.63
C GLY A 902 -7.54 0.76 -34.90
N ASP A 903 -7.21 1.52 -35.92
CA ASP A 903 -7.92 2.73 -36.34
C ASP A 903 -9.30 2.44 -36.99
N SER A 904 -9.66 1.16 -37.20
CA SER A 904 -10.95 0.79 -37.79
C SER A 904 -12.14 0.97 -36.84
N PHE A 905 -11.88 1.05 -35.53
CA PHE A 905 -12.89 1.31 -34.53
C PHE A 905 -12.73 2.73 -34.00
N THR A 906 -13.71 3.58 -34.31
CA THR A 906 -13.84 4.93 -33.73
C THR A 906 -15.14 5.06 -32.97
N ILE A 907 -15.15 6.01 -32.02
CA ILE A 907 -16.32 6.35 -31.21
C ILE A 907 -16.30 7.83 -30.85
N GLU A 908 -17.47 8.43 -30.73
CA GLU A 908 -17.56 9.81 -30.26
C GLU A 908 -17.06 9.94 -28.79
N CYS A 909 -16.12 10.84 -28.54
CA CYS A 909 -15.63 11.20 -27.23
C CYS A 909 -15.47 12.73 -27.11
N PRO A 910 -16.23 13.37 -26.21
CA PRO A 910 -17.41 12.87 -25.47
C PRO A 910 -18.58 12.44 -26.37
N THR A 911 -19.45 11.57 -25.86
CA THR A 911 -20.65 11.10 -26.57
C THR A 911 -21.55 12.28 -26.97
N GLY A 912 -21.94 12.36 -28.25
CA GLY A 912 -22.77 13.45 -28.79
C GLY A 912 -21.98 14.68 -29.22
N SER A 913 -20.65 14.68 -29.10
CA SER A 913 -19.78 15.81 -29.50
C SER A 913 -19.59 15.92 -31.02
N GLY A 914 -19.81 14.83 -31.76
CA GLY A 914 -19.43 14.69 -33.16
C GLY A 914 -17.92 14.52 -33.39
N HIS A 915 -17.15 14.33 -32.33
CA HIS A 915 -15.70 14.11 -32.38
C HIS A 915 -15.35 12.62 -32.26
N GLU A 916 -15.04 12.00 -33.41
CA GLU A 916 -14.69 10.57 -33.47
C GLU A 916 -13.24 10.38 -33.07
N MET A 917 -13.01 9.49 -32.12
CA MET A 917 -11.69 9.10 -31.61
C MET A 917 -11.47 7.59 -31.76
N THR A 918 -10.23 7.18 -32.01
CA THR A 918 -9.78 5.80 -31.86
C THR A 918 -9.73 5.41 -30.38
N LEU A 919 -9.69 4.12 -30.08
CA LEU A 919 -9.62 3.67 -28.67
C LEU A 919 -8.28 4.02 -27.97
N PHE A 920 -7.21 4.25 -28.72
CA PHE A 920 -5.96 4.81 -28.20
C PHE A 920 -6.16 6.27 -27.78
N GLU A 921 -6.78 7.08 -28.63
CA GLU A 921 -7.07 8.50 -28.33
C GLU A 921 -8.02 8.63 -27.14
N VAL A 922 -9.05 7.77 -27.03
CA VAL A 922 -9.94 7.72 -25.86
C VAL A 922 -9.15 7.34 -24.58
N ALA A 923 -8.27 6.34 -24.67
CA ALA A 923 -7.43 5.95 -23.52
C ALA A 923 -6.52 7.09 -23.07
N LYS A 924 -5.96 7.83 -24.03
CA LYS A 924 -5.13 9.00 -23.76
C LYS A 924 -5.95 10.15 -23.16
N ASP A 925 -7.16 10.45 -23.71
CA ASP A 925 -8.06 11.48 -23.15
C ASP A 925 -8.40 11.17 -21.68
N LEU A 926 -8.73 9.93 -21.36
CA LEU A 926 -8.99 9.52 -19.98
C LEU A 926 -7.76 9.67 -19.08
N ALA A 927 -6.58 9.33 -19.58
CA ALA A 927 -5.32 9.53 -18.84
C ALA A 927 -5.04 11.02 -18.63
N ASP A 928 -5.21 11.85 -19.66
CA ASP A 928 -5.03 13.30 -19.59
C ASP A 928 -5.99 13.94 -18.57
N ARG A 929 -7.25 13.46 -18.51
CA ARG A 929 -8.23 13.89 -17.48
C ARG A 929 -7.80 13.56 -16.07
N LEU A 930 -7.28 12.35 -15.82
CA LEU A 930 -6.75 11.94 -14.53
C LEU A 930 -5.49 12.74 -14.15
N ILE A 931 -4.60 12.96 -15.09
CA ILE A 931 -3.37 13.74 -14.90
C ILE A 931 -3.72 15.21 -14.60
N SER A 932 -4.74 15.77 -15.26
CA SER A 932 -5.18 17.17 -15.09
C SER A 932 -5.60 17.49 -13.65
N ILE A 933 -5.99 16.51 -12.85
CA ILE A 933 -6.30 16.68 -11.41
C ILE A 933 -5.12 17.34 -10.68
N PHE A 934 -3.91 16.98 -11.04
CA PHE A 934 -2.68 17.43 -10.37
C PHE A 934 -1.96 18.57 -11.07
N LEU A 935 -2.26 18.80 -12.34
CA LEU A 935 -1.60 19.84 -13.13
C LEU A 935 -2.27 21.20 -12.93
N ARG A 936 -1.50 22.27 -13.17
CA ARG A 936 -2.04 23.63 -13.21
C ARG A 936 -2.84 23.84 -14.48
N ASN A 937 -4.06 24.31 -14.33
CA ASN A 937 -4.92 24.72 -15.42
C ASN A 937 -4.50 26.11 -16.00
N GLU A 938 -5.25 26.64 -16.94
CA GLU A 938 -4.98 27.95 -17.56
C GLU A 938 -5.02 29.14 -16.57
N ASP A 939 -5.78 29.01 -15.48
CA ASP A 939 -5.85 30.01 -14.41
C ASP A 939 -4.68 29.86 -13.39
N GLY A 940 -3.90 28.81 -13.51
CA GLY A 940 -2.80 28.46 -12.62
C GLY A 940 -3.19 27.63 -11.41
N ASP A 941 -4.46 27.22 -11.32
CA ASP A 941 -5.01 26.44 -10.22
C ASP A 941 -4.89 24.92 -10.48
N ARG A 942 -4.73 24.13 -9.40
CA ARG A 942 -4.76 22.66 -9.44
C ARG A 942 -6.12 22.16 -8.96
N PRO A 943 -6.84 21.33 -9.73
CA PRO A 943 -8.12 20.76 -9.29
C PRO A 943 -8.04 20.03 -7.94
N VAL A 944 -6.98 19.28 -7.67
CA VAL A 944 -6.80 18.54 -6.42
C VAL A 944 -6.95 19.40 -5.16
N TYR A 945 -6.61 20.67 -5.21
CA TYR A 945 -6.73 21.58 -4.06
C TYR A 945 -8.16 22.13 -3.85
N GLY A 946 -9.08 21.86 -4.78
CA GLY A 946 -10.44 22.40 -4.71
C GLY A 946 -10.46 23.91 -4.59
N GLY A 947 -11.30 24.44 -3.67
CA GLY A 947 -11.42 25.88 -3.42
C GLY A 947 -10.45 26.45 -2.38
N THR A 948 -9.39 25.75 -1.99
CA THR A 948 -8.48 26.17 -0.92
C THR A 948 -7.44 27.16 -1.44
N GLU A 949 -7.71 28.47 -1.27
CA GLU A 949 -6.91 29.58 -1.80
C GLU A 949 -5.43 29.48 -1.42
N LYS A 950 -5.12 29.09 -0.18
CA LYS A 950 -3.74 28.98 0.30
C LYS A 950 -2.92 27.96 -0.50
N PHE A 951 -3.49 26.82 -0.84
CA PHE A 951 -2.85 25.81 -1.67
C PHE A 951 -2.70 26.25 -3.14
N GLN A 952 -3.62 27.10 -3.63
CA GLN A 952 -3.55 27.58 -5.00
C GLN A 952 -2.51 28.69 -5.21
N GLN A 953 -2.40 29.62 -4.25
CA GLN A 953 -1.74 30.91 -4.49
C GLN A 953 -0.46 31.12 -3.68
N ASP A 954 -0.36 30.52 -2.48
CA ASP A 954 0.78 30.73 -1.60
C ASP A 954 2.04 30.04 -2.17
N PRO A 955 3.15 30.77 -2.38
CA PRO A 955 4.37 30.23 -2.98
C PRO A 955 5.03 29.11 -2.15
N HIS A 956 4.68 28.99 -0.85
CA HIS A 956 5.18 27.93 0.02
C HIS A 956 4.29 26.70 0.07
N TRP A 957 3.12 26.71 -0.58
CA TRP A 957 2.16 25.62 -0.61
C TRP A 957 1.88 25.10 -2.03
N ARG A 958 1.73 26.00 -2.98
CA ARG A 958 1.20 25.72 -4.33
C ARG A 958 1.96 24.67 -5.15
N ASP A 959 3.22 24.36 -4.81
CA ASP A 959 4.04 23.35 -5.49
C ASP A 959 4.13 22.02 -4.73
N LEU A 960 3.45 21.90 -3.59
CA LEU A 960 3.39 20.72 -2.75
C LEU A 960 2.11 19.95 -3.09
N VAL A 961 2.24 18.74 -3.64
CA VAL A 961 1.10 17.96 -4.14
C VAL A 961 0.69 16.90 -3.11
N SER A 962 -0.60 16.86 -2.77
CA SER A 962 -1.22 15.76 -2.01
C SER A 962 -1.88 14.76 -2.96
N PHE A 963 -1.67 13.48 -2.72
CA PHE A 963 -2.21 12.40 -3.54
C PHE A 963 -3.33 11.71 -2.79
N HIS A 964 -4.53 12.26 -2.88
CA HIS A 964 -5.71 11.79 -2.17
C HIS A 964 -6.15 10.40 -2.62
N GLU A 965 -6.93 9.74 -1.80
CA GLU A 965 -7.46 8.40 -2.03
C GLU A 965 -8.36 8.35 -3.27
N TYR A 966 -9.26 9.34 -3.41
CA TYR A 966 -10.15 9.51 -4.55
C TYR A 966 -10.45 10.98 -4.78
N PHE A 967 -11.19 11.30 -5.84
CA PHE A 967 -11.37 12.69 -6.30
C PHE A 967 -12.84 12.98 -6.55
N HIS A 968 -13.25 14.20 -6.23
CA HIS A 968 -14.61 14.69 -6.45
C HIS A 968 -15.03 14.51 -7.91
N GLY A 969 -16.18 13.88 -8.13
CA GLY A 969 -16.63 13.46 -9.45
C GLY A 969 -16.87 14.57 -10.46
N ASP A 970 -17.04 15.85 -10.03
CA ASP A 970 -17.36 16.98 -10.92
C ASP A 970 -16.24 18.02 -11.02
N ASN A 971 -15.40 18.20 -9.98
CA ASN A 971 -14.39 19.27 -9.97
C ASN A 971 -12.96 18.80 -9.70
N GLY A 972 -12.75 17.50 -9.45
CA GLY A 972 -11.43 16.91 -9.26
C GLY A 972 -10.74 17.22 -7.93
N ALA A 973 -11.43 17.85 -6.97
CA ALA A 973 -10.87 18.08 -5.65
C ALA A 973 -10.54 16.75 -4.97
N GLY A 974 -9.43 16.70 -4.24
CA GLY A 974 -9.04 15.53 -3.47
C GLY A 974 -10.01 15.27 -2.32
N VAL A 975 -10.34 14.01 -2.10
CA VAL A 975 -11.28 13.52 -1.09
C VAL A 975 -10.73 12.24 -0.45
N GLY A 976 -11.21 11.88 0.72
CA GLY A 976 -10.71 10.74 1.49
C GLY A 976 -9.34 11.02 2.08
N ALA A 977 -8.58 9.98 2.36
CA ALA A 977 -7.22 10.11 2.92
C ALA A 977 -6.36 11.07 2.12
N SER A 978 -5.87 12.12 2.78
CA SER A 978 -5.23 13.27 2.10
C SER A 978 -3.79 13.01 1.67
N HIS A 979 -3.14 12.03 2.26
CA HIS A 979 -1.74 11.67 1.99
C HIS A 979 -1.59 10.27 1.38
N GLN A 980 -2.69 9.61 1.05
CA GLN A 980 -2.67 8.29 0.44
C GLN A 980 -2.09 8.38 -0.97
N THR A 981 -0.84 8.00 -1.10
CA THR A 981 -0.18 7.91 -2.40
C THR A 981 -0.54 6.62 -3.13
N GLY A 982 -0.70 5.54 -2.44
CA GLY A 982 -1.12 4.22 -2.85
C GLY A 982 -1.40 4.03 -4.35
N TRP A 983 -2.61 3.66 -4.69
CA TRP A 983 -3.03 3.50 -6.10
C TRP A 983 -3.06 4.80 -6.90
N THR A 984 -3.18 5.98 -6.24
CA THR A 984 -3.13 7.29 -6.90
C THR A 984 -1.73 7.57 -7.47
N GLY A 985 -0.70 7.00 -6.88
CA GLY A 985 0.67 7.05 -7.41
C GLY A 985 0.82 6.49 -8.83
N THR A 986 -0.16 5.73 -9.33
CA THR A 986 -0.22 5.28 -10.73
C THR A 986 -0.28 6.43 -11.74
N VAL A 987 -0.62 7.66 -11.30
CA VAL A 987 -0.53 8.87 -12.13
C VAL A 987 0.88 9.07 -12.71
N ALA A 988 1.92 8.71 -11.95
CA ALA A 988 3.30 8.77 -12.42
C ALA A 988 3.52 7.92 -13.69
N ARG A 989 2.91 6.72 -13.73
CA ARG A 989 2.98 5.86 -14.91
C ARG A 989 2.19 6.41 -16.08
N LEU A 990 1.02 6.99 -15.84
CA LEU A 990 0.21 7.61 -16.89
C LEU A 990 0.96 8.79 -17.52
N ILE A 991 1.57 9.66 -16.72
CA ILE A 991 2.40 10.78 -17.17
C ILE A 991 3.56 10.27 -18.05
N GLN A 992 4.32 9.29 -17.58
CA GLN A 992 5.44 8.74 -18.32
C GLN A 992 4.97 8.09 -19.63
N LEU A 993 3.97 7.21 -19.55
CA LEU A 993 3.52 6.42 -20.70
C LEU A 993 3.02 7.31 -21.84
N PHE A 994 2.06 8.20 -21.56
CA PHE A 994 1.44 9.04 -22.58
C PHE A 994 2.27 10.29 -22.94
N GLY A 995 3.37 10.53 -22.21
CA GLY A 995 4.38 11.51 -22.57
C GLY A 995 5.26 11.10 -23.75
N GLU A 996 5.38 9.79 -24.04
CA GLU A 996 6.28 9.25 -25.08
C GLU A 996 5.58 8.33 -26.07
N ALA A 997 4.53 7.64 -25.67
CA ALA A 997 3.96 6.54 -26.42
C ALA A 997 3.10 7.01 -27.59
N THR A 998 3.22 6.29 -28.69
CA THR A 998 2.48 6.52 -29.94
C THR A 998 1.42 5.42 -30.17
N PRO A 999 0.42 5.67 -31.06
CA PRO A 999 -0.51 4.63 -31.50
C PRO A 999 0.20 3.37 -32.07
N ASP A 1000 1.31 3.57 -32.78
CA ASP A 1000 2.09 2.45 -33.37
C ASP A 1000 2.72 1.58 -32.28
N ASP A 1001 3.24 2.19 -31.22
CA ASP A 1001 3.73 1.45 -30.05
C ASP A 1001 2.64 0.59 -29.42
N ALA A 1002 1.42 1.11 -29.29
CA ALA A 1002 0.29 0.37 -28.73
C ALA A 1002 -0.12 -0.86 -29.56
N LEU A 1003 0.04 -0.80 -30.89
CA LEU A 1003 -0.22 -1.93 -31.81
C LEU A 1003 0.85 -3.03 -31.70
N HIS A 1004 2.08 -2.68 -31.36
CA HIS A 1004 3.24 -3.58 -31.42
C HIS A 1004 3.83 -3.96 -30.06
N ALA A 1005 3.44 -3.28 -28.94
CA ALA A 1005 3.98 -3.55 -27.60
C ALA A 1005 3.81 -5.02 -27.20
N PRO A 1006 4.90 -5.73 -26.88
CA PRO A 1006 4.82 -7.05 -26.29
C PRO A 1006 4.27 -6.96 -24.85
N GLY A 1007 3.54 -7.96 -24.40
CA GLY A 1007 3.17 -8.11 -22.98
C GLY A 1007 2.18 -7.10 -22.39
N GLY A 1008 1.60 -6.23 -23.24
CA GLY A 1008 0.65 -5.21 -22.79
C GLY A 1008 1.26 -3.82 -22.67
N PHE A 1009 0.54 -2.83 -23.18
CA PHE A 1009 1.06 -1.47 -23.39
C PHE A 1009 1.34 -0.71 -22.07
N LEU A 1010 0.61 -0.97 -20.99
CA LEU A 1010 0.89 -0.32 -19.69
C LEU A 1010 2.29 -0.67 -19.12
N ALA A 1011 2.83 -1.83 -19.48
CA ALA A 1011 4.18 -2.25 -19.09
C ALA A 1011 5.25 -1.87 -20.11
N TYR A 1012 4.87 -1.23 -21.23
CA TYR A 1012 5.76 -0.90 -22.33
C TYR A 1012 6.72 0.25 -21.98
N HIS A 1013 8.00 0.10 -22.31
CA HIS A 1013 9.02 1.14 -22.19
C HIS A 1013 9.56 1.49 -23.58
N PRO A 1014 9.28 2.70 -24.12
CA PRO A 1014 9.68 3.09 -25.49
C PRO A 1014 11.18 2.98 -25.78
N HIS A 1015 12.02 3.27 -24.81
CA HIS A 1015 13.49 3.22 -24.95
C HIS A 1015 14.07 1.80 -25.10
N GLN A 1016 13.30 0.75 -24.79
CA GLN A 1016 13.76 -0.64 -24.88
C GLN A 1016 13.56 -1.23 -26.30
N SER A 1017 12.64 -0.68 -27.10
CA SER A 1017 12.32 -1.21 -28.42
C SER A 1017 13.38 -0.86 -29.48
N ALA A 1018 14.11 0.23 -29.34
CA ALA A 1018 15.14 0.66 -30.28
C ALA A 1018 16.38 -0.26 -30.31
N ALA A 1019 16.64 -1.02 -29.23
CA ALA A 1019 17.76 -1.93 -29.11
C ALA A 1019 17.48 -3.35 -29.69
N ALA A 1020 16.20 -3.68 -29.91
CA ALA A 1020 15.76 -5.01 -30.34
C ALA A 1020 15.56 -5.18 -31.87
N SER A 1021 15.77 -4.16 -32.70
CA SER A 1021 15.71 -4.28 -34.16
C SER A 1021 17.00 -4.97 -34.68
N PRO A 1022 16.95 -6.21 -35.20
CA PRO A 1022 18.10 -6.83 -35.77
C PRO A 1022 18.45 -6.15 -37.11
N THR A 1023 19.61 -5.52 -37.19
CA THR A 1023 20.23 -5.10 -38.46
C THR A 1023 20.67 -6.29 -39.30
#